data_5ca61375c2dbaef4b0f66f6da5de11c3
#
_entry.id   5ca61375c2dbaef4b0f66f6da5de11c3
#
_cell.length_a   1.000
_cell.length_b   1.000
_cell.length_c   1.000
_cell.angle_alpha   90.00
_cell.angle_beta   90.00
_cell.angle_gamma   90.00
#
_symmetry.space_group_name_H-M   'P 1'
#
loop_
_entity.id
_entity.type
_entity.pdbx_description
1 polymer ?
#
loop_
_entity_poly.entity_id
_entity_poly.type
_entity_poly.pdbx_seq_one_letter_code
_entity_poly.pdbx_strand_id
1 'polypeptide(L)'
;MFFRRLCTHILCWLLITPLIGGCGLVQMLQEQPPQDDPPPGEASWAADPVPYDVRIVVEKPLPRPDTGTDRLRDEAAAVTREVAAARADGDPYAHPLDDAGADDKAAPTDTPADAPETEKSAPRRDELTAAAEDLKDKMEAASTLLQLRKEAPDSLLALERRARLDKESAEQLLHAQGYYEGTADFHIDMGGKKAQVVLRLVPGPRYVLGRAVVRYEPEPYVPEAFRKGTRLAQYSGLQGLLGREAREPVSPPRFPHHLRLEPGKPVTAEDMLEAVDRVGRYLRRQGYPIAKTAATRYTLDKELRTLNAEIVIDPGPPALMGEVRLVSASEVAEAYLKRLAYWRPDDERWNSRRVGNYGDRLRGLGLFNSVTLKPALDEWRRQSGPGKVAPLPLDLSVEDAPFRSLAAEARYDTDTGFGVEGEWEHRNILGNGETLRLNLPVTTEKQGLVASFEKPAFLRSGQSLDAEASALHENTDAYERRGLAGYAYLNRRVNRFWRVGVGVGGDGGQIAEDGHGMRLYSVIGPRFTIRRDSRDNKVSPREGTFGKVLVSPVAGYYDTTFTALTGEAEWMGYYAPFHTPRGKPDDRLVLAGRVAAGMMAGVPLHAMPASMRYYAGGAGSVRGYSYQSLGPRNHKGDPLGGRSYQLVNLEARIKITEDVGLVPFLDGGMAYREQYPTLRDLHWGTGLGLRYYTPVGPLRLDVATPLNPVDGDPPLQFYISIGQS
;
A
#
# COMPACT_ATOMS: atom_id res chain seq x y z
N MET A 1 19.06 -49.65 -1.88
CA MET A 1 19.96 -49.47 -0.70
C MET A 1 20.68 -48.11 -0.71
N PHE A 2 20.68 -47.38 -1.80
CA PHE A 2 21.33 -46.06 -1.91
C PHE A 2 20.47 -44.89 -1.43
N PHE A 3 19.17 -45.01 -1.49
CA PHE A 3 18.21 -43.95 -1.08
C PHE A 3 18.04 -43.82 0.45
N ARG A 4 18.35 -44.82 1.22
CA ARG A 4 18.24 -44.79 2.71
C ARG A 4 19.39 -44.09 3.42
N ARG A 5 20.54 -43.91 2.76
CA ARG A 5 21.70 -43.19 3.32
C ARG A 5 21.72 -41.70 3.00
N LEU A 6 20.98 -41.25 1.99
CA LEU A 6 20.87 -39.82 1.63
C LEU A 6 19.92 -39.05 2.54
N CYS A 7 18.82 -39.65 2.97
CA CYS A 7 17.88 -39.03 3.89
C CYS A 7 18.40 -38.81 5.32
N THR A 8 19.32 -39.65 5.79
CA THR A 8 19.87 -39.54 7.17
C THR A 8 20.93 -38.45 7.30
N HIS A 9 21.60 -38.06 6.21
CA HIS A 9 22.59 -36.98 6.24
C HIS A 9 22.00 -35.59 6.00
N ILE A 10 20.87 -35.48 5.33
CA ILE A 10 20.19 -34.19 5.10
C ILE A 10 19.40 -33.74 6.35
N LEU A 11 18.82 -34.68 7.09
CA LEU A 11 18.11 -34.35 8.34
C LEU A 11 19.04 -33.98 9.51
N CYS A 12 20.30 -34.50 9.54
CA CYS A 12 21.28 -34.14 10.57
C CYS A 12 21.95 -32.77 10.34
N TRP A 13 21.98 -32.28 9.09
CA TRP A 13 22.58 -30.96 8.80
C TRP A 13 21.63 -29.80 9.01
N LEU A 14 20.32 -30.02 9.06
CA LEU A 14 19.30 -28.98 9.30
C LEU A 14 19.02 -28.72 10.80
N LEU A 15 19.58 -29.50 11.72
CA LEU A 15 19.32 -29.37 13.16
C LEU A 15 20.54 -28.97 14.02
N ILE A 16 21.72 -28.72 13.43
CA ILE A 16 22.96 -28.48 14.22
C ILE A 16 23.63 -27.10 13.95
N THR A 17 23.08 -26.24 13.13
CA THR A 17 23.68 -24.91 12.92
C THR A 17 22.73 -23.74 13.12
N PRO A 18 22.37 -23.44 14.35
CA PRO A 18 22.33 -22.05 14.75
C PRO A 18 22.74 -21.78 16.20
N LEU A 19 23.97 -22.14 16.60
CA LEU A 19 24.44 -21.85 17.97
C LEU A 19 25.91 -21.39 18.08
N ILE A 20 26.59 -21.11 17.00
CA ILE A 20 27.93 -20.50 17.07
C ILE A 20 28.07 -19.44 15.96
N GLY A 21 27.72 -18.21 16.27
CA GLY A 21 27.91 -17.09 15.33
C GLY A 21 27.33 -15.76 15.76
N GLY A 22 26.93 -15.57 17.00
CA GLY A 22 26.27 -14.35 17.47
C GLY A 22 27.00 -13.51 18.54
N CYS A 23 28.23 -13.84 18.93
CA CYS A 23 28.94 -13.12 20.00
C CYS A 23 30.20 -12.34 19.59
N GLY A 24 30.56 -12.30 18.31
CA GLY A 24 31.82 -11.67 17.85
C GLY A 24 31.71 -10.23 17.31
N LEU A 25 30.53 -9.71 17.05
CA LEU A 25 30.38 -8.40 16.38
C LEU A 25 29.90 -7.26 17.29
N VAL A 26 29.54 -7.52 18.53
CA VAL A 26 29.13 -6.48 19.50
C VAL A 26 30.27 -6.00 20.39
N GLN A 27 31.42 -6.67 20.34
CA GLN A 27 32.58 -6.32 21.18
C GLN A 27 33.56 -5.34 20.53
N MET A 28 33.37 -4.91 19.29
CA MET A 28 34.28 -3.98 18.60
C MET A 28 33.85 -2.49 18.58
N LEU A 29 32.75 -2.13 19.28
CA LEU A 29 32.28 -0.74 19.35
C LEU A 29 32.22 -0.19 20.78
N GLN A 30 32.88 -0.78 21.74
CA GLN A 30 33.09 -0.21 23.08
C GLN A 30 34.58 -0.10 23.39
N GLU A 31 35.29 0.74 22.64
CA GLU A 31 36.50 1.38 23.21
C GLU A 31 36.03 2.57 24.05
N GLN A 32 35.91 2.33 25.36
CA GLN A 32 35.83 3.41 26.35
C GLN A 32 37.20 4.10 26.36
N PRO A 33 37.24 5.45 26.38
CA PRO A 33 38.48 6.17 26.66
C PRO A 33 38.97 5.77 28.07
N PRO A 34 40.33 5.76 28.31
CA PRO A 34 40.86 5.39 29.60
C PRO A 34 40.28 6.31 30.68
N GLN A 35 39.67 5.73 31.70
CA GLN A 35 39.32 6.40 32.93
C GLN A 35 40.65 6.70 33.65
N ASP A 36 41.04 7.99 33.70
CA ASP A 36 41.99 8.44 34.67
C ASP A 36 41.39 8.25 36.06
N ASP A 37 42.01 7.43 36.87
CA ASP A 37 41.62 7.29 38.29
C ASP A 37 41.79 8.66 38.98
N PRO A 38 40.76 9.15 39.69
CA PRO A 38 40.91 10.39 40.43
C PRO A 38 41.91 10.24 41.59
N PRO A 39 42.66 11.30 41.91
CA PRO A 39 43.66 11.24 42.98
C PRO A 39 43.00 10.92 44.31
N PRO A 40 43.64 10.10 45.17
CA PRO A 40 43.04 9.72 46.47
C PRO A 40 43.06 10.91 47.40
N GLY A 41 41.90 11.48 47.68
CA GLY A 41 41.78 12.55 48.71
C GLY A 41 40.56 13.46 48.59
N GLU A 42 39.68 13.36 47.63
CA GLU A 42 38.44 14.14 47.63
C GLU A 42 37.31 13.35 48.24
N ALA A 43 36.76 13.89 49.32
CA ALA A 43 35.60 13.37 50.06
C ALA A 43 34.46 13.12 49.04
N SER A 44 33.93 11.92 49.05
CA SER A 44 32.76 11.52 48.25
C SER A 44 31.53 12.39 48.59
N TRP A 45 31.25 13.39 47.76
CA TRP A 45 29.95 14.05 47.68
C TRP A 45 28.96 13.19 46.88
N ALA A 46 28.93 11.90 47.11
CA ALA A 46 27.83 11.07 46.65
C ALA A 46 26.60 11.48 47.42
N ALA A 47 25.89 12.48 46.96
CA ALA A 47 24.57 12.76 47.46
C ALA A 47 23.71 11.51 47.20
N ASP A 48 22.97 11.04 48.22
CA ASP A 48 22.06 9.90 48.06
C ASP A 48 21.09 10.18 46.93
N PRO A 49 20.86 9.24 46.01
CA PRO A 49 19.91 9.42 44.92
C PRO A 49 18.56 9.83 45.44
N VAL A 50 17.93 10.85 44.85
CA VAL A 50 16.64 11.38 45.28
C VAL A 50 15.52 10.67 44.51
N PRO A 51 14.88 9.63 45.09
CA PRO A 51 13.75 8.98 44.42
C PRO A 51 12.57 9.95 44.38
N TYR A 52 11.86 9.98 43.26
CA TYR A 52 10.74 10.90 43.08
C TYR A 52 9.55 10.26 42.37
N ASP A 53 8.38 10.86 42.54
CA ASP A 53 7.16 10.61 41.82
C ASP A 53 6.67 11.90 41.15
N VAL A 54 6.00 11.77 39.98
CA VAL A 54 5.53 12.90 39.18
C VAL A 54 4.02 12.92 39.10
N ARG A 55 3.43 14.08 39.25
CA ARG A 55 2.01 14.35 39.02
C ARG A 55 1.86 15.54 38.07
N ILE A 56 1.26 15.30 36.92
CA ILE A 56 0.92 16.36 35.97
C ILE A 56 -0.53 16.76 36.15
N VAL A 57 -0.75 18.06 36.40
CA VAL A 57 -2.06 18.66 36.59
C VAL A 57 -2.29 19.69 35.50
N VAL A 58 -3.30 19.49 34.68
CA VAL A 58 -3.70 20.45 33.64
C VAL A 58 -5.02 21.10 34.05
N GLU A 59 -5.04 22.41 34.14
CA GLU A 59 -6.26 23.17 34.36
C GLU A 59 -7.13 23.17 33.10
N LYS A 60 -8.45 23.35 33.29
CA LYS A 60 -9.35 23.45 32.13
C LYS A 60 -9.05 24.74 31.37
N PRO A 61 -8.94 24.68 30.01
CA PRO A 61 -8.79 25.86 29.20
C PRO A 61 -9.95 26.85 29.44
N LEU A 62 -9.66 28.11 29.34
CA LEU A 62 -10.69 29.16 29.45
C LEU A 62 -11.54 29.17 28.17
N PRO A 63 -12.86 29.37 28.29
CA PRO A 63 -13.70 29.57 27.14
C PRO A 63 -13.29 30.86 26.41
N ARG A 64 -13.38 30.85 25.09
CA ARG A 64 -13.14 32.06 24.29
C ARG A 64 -14.22 33.09 24.53
N PRO A 65 -13.89 34.37 24.78
CA PRO A 65 -14.92 35.42 24.85
C PRO A 65 -15.62 35.57 23.50
N ASP A 66 -16.92 35.85 23.53
CA ASP A 66 -17.80 35.99 22.36
C ASP A 66 -17.50 37.22 21.45
N THR A 67 -16.57 38.06 21.88
CA THR A 67 -16.20 39.29 21.15
C THR A 67 -15.45 38.94 19.86
N GLY A 68 -16.11 39.14 18.74
CA GLY A 68 -15.47 39.05 17.40
C GLY A 68 -15.87 37.87 16.52
N THR A 69 -16.75 37.00 16.95
CA THR A 69 -17.26 35.86 16.16
C THR A 69 -17.94 36.31 14.86
N ASP A 70 -18.66 37.42 14.86
CA ASP A 70 -19.34 37.94 13.65
C ASP A 70 -18.34 38.48 12.62
N ARG A 71 -17.27 39.15 13.07
CA ARG A 71 -16.22 39.65 12.18
C ARG A 71 -15.42 38.51 11.53
N LEU A 72 -15.09 37.47 12.29
CA LEU A 72 -14.41 36.29 11.76
C LEU A 72 -15.32 35.45 10.83
N ARG A 73 -16.64 35.46 11.11
CA ARG A 73 -17.65 34.83 10.27
C ARG A 73 -17.80 35.58 8.95
N ASP A 74 -17.73 36.90 8.97
CA ASP A 74 -17.77 37.75 7.77
C ASP A 74 -16.47 37.60 6.95
N GLU A 75 -15.33 37.52 7.60
CA GLU A 75 -14.04 37.24 6.93
C GLU A 75 -14.01 35.81 6.33
N ALA A 76 -14.51 34.80 7.03
CA ALA A 76 -14.64 33.43 6.50
C ALA A 76 -15.66 33.39 5.34
N ALA A 77 -16.76 34.13 5.44
CA ALA A 77 -17.75 34.25 4.38
C ALA A 77 -17.21 35.05 3.18
N ALA A 78 -16.32 36.02 3.39
CA ALA A 78 -15.62 36.72 2.33
C ALA A 78 -14.65 35.81 1.58
N VAL A 79 -13.85 35.02 2.30
CA VAL A 79 -12.97 34.00 1.72
C VAL A 79 -13.77 32.95 0.96
N THR A 80 -14.90 32.49 1.50
CA THR A 80 -15.78 31.52 0.82
C THR A 80 -16.40 32.13 -0.45
N ARG A 81 -16.77 33.42 -0.45
CA ARG A 81 -17.27 34.12 -1.63
C ARG A 81 -16.18 34.33 -2.68
N GLU A 82 -14.95 34.66 -2.28
CA GLU A 82 -13.81 34.81 -3.18
C GLU A 82 -13.48 33.46 -3.85
N VAL A 83 -13.59 32.37 -3.11
CA VAL A 83 -13.49 31.01 -3.60
C VAL A 83 -14.57 30.65 -4.60
N ALA A 84 -15.83 30.98 -4.28
CA ALA A 84 -16.96 30.75 -5.18
C ALA A 84 -16.86 31.58 -6.45
N ALA A 85 -16.40 32.84 -6.36
CA ALA A 85 -16.13 33.69 -7.50
C ALA A 85 -15.01 33.15 -8.39
N ALA A 86 -13.90 32.68 -7.81
CA ALA A 86 -12.81 32.04 -8.55
C ALA A 86 -13.27 30.75 -9.28
N ARG A 87 -14.22 30.02 -8.70
CA ARG A 87 -14.87 28.86 -9.36
C ARG A 87 -15.77 29.29 -10.52
N ALA A 88 -16.51 30.35 -10.35
CA ALA A 88 -17.41 30.87 -11.38
C ALA A 88 -16.64 31.43 -12.59
N ASP A 89 -15.45 32.00 -12.38
CA ASP A 89 -14.54 32.50 -13.42
C ASP A 89 -13.77 31.41 -14.15
N GLY A 90 -14.05 30.12 -13.86
CA GLY A 90 -13.42 28.97 -14.53
C GLY A 90 -11.96 28.77 -14.15
N ASP A 91 -11.53 29.19 -12.96
CA ASP A 91 -10.22 28.94 -12.42
C ASP A 91 -10.08 27.41 -12.15
N PRO A 92 -9.30 26.66 -12.91
CA PRO A 92 -9.17 25.22 -12.75
C PRO A 92 -8.43 24.81 -11.48
N TYR A 93 -7.80 25.76 -10.76
CA TYR A 93 -7.22 25.52 -9.44
C TYR A 93 -8.28 25.49 -8.32
N ALA A 94 -9.52 25.89 -8.63
CA ALA A 94 -10.65 25.82 -7.71
C ALA A 94 -11.27 24.41 -7.59
N HIS A 95 -10.78 23.40 -8.32
CA HIS A 95 -11.27 22.02 -8.24
C HIS A 95 -10.58 21.23 -7.13
N PRO A 96 -11.34 20.60 -6.20
CA PRO A 96 -10.78 19.82 -5.08
C PRO A 96 -10.28 18.44 -5.46
N LEU A 97 -10.29 18.03 -6.72
CA LEU A 97 -10.29 16.60 -7.07
C LEU A 97 -8.97 16.00 -7.54
N ASP A 98 -7.91 16.78 -7.75
CA ASP A 98 -6.67 16.21 -8.30
C ASP A 98 -5.61 15.80 -7.25
N ASP A 99 -5.85 16.08 -5.98
CA ASP A 99 -4.92 15.70 -4.89
C ASP A 99 -5.36 14.48 -4.05
N ALA A 100 -6.45 13.80 -4.42
CA ALA A 100 -6.85 12.54 -3.79
C ALA A 100 -5.91 11.38 -4.20
N GLY A 101 -4.64 11.50 -3.82
CA GLY A 101 -3.69 10.42 -3.71
C GLY A 101 -3.86 9.80 -2.33
N ALA A 102 -4.55 8.68 -2.30
CA ALA A 102 -4.45 7.57 -1.36
C ALA A 102 -4.75 7.76 0.14
N ASP A 103 -5.05 8.95 0.68
CA ASP A 103 -5.26 9.09 2.13
C ASP A 103 -6.54 9.83 2.58
N ASP A 104 -7.46 10.23 1.68
CA ASP A 104 -8.69 10.89 2.10
C ASP A 104 -9.95 10.18 1.57
N LYS A 105 -10.43 9.20 2.33
CA LYS A 105 -11.82 8.76 2.28
C LYS A 105 -12.64 9.52 3.31
N ALA A 106 -13.03 10.75 2.98
CA ALA A 106 -14.26 11.34 3.53
C ALA A 106 -15.16 11.65 2.34
N ALA A 107 -16.22 10.87 2.19
CA ALA A 107 -17.27 11.12 1.20
C ALA A 107 -17.96 12.45 1.51
N PRO A 108 -18.27 13.29 0.52
CA PRO A 108 -19.23 14.35 0.70
C PRO A 108 -20.63 13.71 0.80
N THR A 109 -21.22 13.77 1.94
CA THR A 109 -22.66 13.57 2.09
C THR A 109 -23.35 14.83 1.54
N ASP A 110 -24.03 14.69 0.41
CA ASP A 110 -25.07 15.62 0.00
C ASP A 110 -26.15 15.65 1.09
N THR A 111 -26.21 16.72 1.84
CA THR A 111 -27.36 17.01 2.71
C THR A 111 -28.05 18.26 2.20
N PRO A 112 -29.36 18.25 1.98
CA PRO A 112 -30.12 19.40 1.50
C PRO A 112 -30.09 20.53 2.54
N ALA A 113 -30.03 21.75 2.03
CA ALA A 113 -30.21 22.96 2.82
C ALA A 113 -31.63 22.99 3.38
N ASP A 114 -31.77 22.63 4.64
CA ASP A 114 -32.80 23.06 5.59
C ASP A 114 -32.53 22.36 6.93
N ALA A 115 -31.72 22.98 7.76
CA ALA A 115 -31.64 22.63 9.16
C ALA A 115 -31.76 23.92 10.00
N PRO A 116 -32.55 23.90 11.07
CA PRO A 116 -32.87 25.07 11.86
C PRO A 116 -31.64 25.63 12.57
N GLU A 117 -31.63 26.96 12.70
CA GLU A 117 -30.65 27.71 13.49
C GLU A 117 -30.51 27.12 14.89
N THR A 118 -29.43 26.35 15.11
CA THR A 118 -29.07 25.86 16.42
C THR A 118 -28.25 26.94 17.14
N GLU A 119 -28.78 27.34 18.29
CA GLU A 119 -28.21 28.27 19.27
C GLU A 119 -26.69 28.13 19.42
N LYS A 120 -26.01 29.26 19.36
CA LYS A 120 -24.60 29.45 19.70
C LYS A 120 -24.37 29.07 21.20
N SER A 121 -23.92 27.85 21.46
CA SER A 121 -23.49 27.46 22.78
C SER A 121 -21.98 27.64 22.90
N ALA A 122 -21.54 28.27 24.01
CA ALA A 122 -20.16 28.19 24.50
C ALA A 122 -19.69 26.71 24.51
N PRO A 123 -18.38 26.42 24.29
CA PRO A 123 -17.88 25.04 24.24
C PRO A 123 -18.40 24.28 25.44
N ARG A 124 -19.01 23.13 25.18
CA ARG A 124 -19.62 22.31 26.24
C ARG A 124 -18.54 21.96 27.27
N ARG A 125 -18.93 21.92 28.55
CA ARG A 125 -18.03 21.60 29.67
C ARG A 125 -17.21 20.32 29.41
N ASP A 126 -17.75 19.42 28.60
CA ASP A 126 -17.13 18.16 28.21
C ASP A 126 -15.99 18.36 27.21
N GLU A 127 -16.08 19.33 26.26
CA GLU A 127 -15.03 19.65 25.27
C GLU A 127 -13.78 20.26 25.93
N LEU A 128 -13.98 21.12 26.91
CA LEU A 128 -12.86 21.70 27.68
C LEU A 128 -12.18 20.67 28.59
N THR A 129 -12.93 19.70 29.05
CA THR A 129 -12.36 18.57 29.81
C THR A 129 -11.54 17.66 28.94
N ALA A 130 -12.06 17.31 27.78
CA ALA A 130 -11.33 16.48 26.76
C ALA A 130 -10.05 17.18 26.27
N ALA A 131 -10.09 18.51 26.08
CA ALA A 131 -8.91 19.28 25.73
C ALA A 131 -7.83 19.28 26.83
N ALA A 132 -8.23 19.32 28.09
CA ALA A 132 -7.30 19.23 29.24
C ALA A 132 -6.68 17.82 29.34
N GLU A 133 -7.46 16.77 29.08
CA GLU A 133 -6.97 15.40 29.06
C GLU A 133 -5.96 15.19 27.91
N ASP A 134 -6.26 15.66 26.69
CA ASP A 134 -5.35 15.60 25.53
C ASP A 134 -4.01 16.33 25.80
N LEU A 135 -4.07 17.51 26.43
CA LEU A 135 -2.86 18.22 26.83
C LEU A 135 -2.05 17.45 27.88
N LYS A 136 -2.73 16.80 28.84
CA LYS A 136 -2.09 15.97 29.84
C LYS A 136 -1.39 14.77 29.23
N ASP A 137 -2.06 14.04 28.35
CA ASP A 137 -1.50 12.85 27.68
C ASP A 137 -0.26 13.23 26.84
N LYS A 138 -0.33 14.34 26.11
CA LYS A 138 0.80 14.86 25.32
C LYS A 138 1.97 15.28 26.23
N MET A 139 1.71 15.90 27.38
CA MET A 139 2.75 16.28 28.33
C MET A 139 3.36 15.05 29.00
N GLU A 140 2.56 14.06 29.37
CA GLU A 140 3.07 12.80 29.93
C GLU A 140 4.01 12.09 28.94
N ALA A 141 3.67 12.08 27.66
CA ALA A 141 4.52 11.51 26.62
C ALA A 141 5.84 12.29 26.40
N ALA A 142 5.84 13.60 26.61
CA ALA A 142 6.99 14.48 26.41
C ALA A 142 7.87 14.66 27.67
N SER A 143 7.35 14.30 28.87
CA SER A 143 7.99 14.57 30.16
C SER A 143 9.27 13.77 30.38
N THR A 144 10.38 14.48 30.52
CA THR A 144 11.69 13.91 30.91
C THR A 144 11.64 13.30 32.32
N LEU A 145 10.90 13.91 33.23
CA LEU A 145 10.70 13.38 34.60
C LEU A 145 10.05 12.01 34.57
N LEU A 146 9.03 11.80 33.71
CA LEU A 146 8.36 10.50 33.59
C LEU A 146 9.22 9.47 32.85
N GLN A 147 9.94 9.87 31.82
CA GLN A 147 10.82 8.98 31.05
C GLN A 147 11.97 8.46 31.93
N LEU A 148 12.58 9.34 32.76
CA LEU A 148 13.69 9.01 33.63
C LEU A 148 13.27 8.65 35.06
N ARG A 149 12.00 8.28 35.29
CA ARG A 149 11.45 7.96 36.62
C ARG A 149 12.20 6.84 37.36
N LYS A 150 12.76 5.90 36.58
CA LYS A 150 13.55 4.78 37.16
C LYS A 150 15.00 5.14 37.48
N GLU A 151 15.47 6.27 37.00
CA GLU A 151 16.82 6.79 37.19
C GLU A 151 16.76 7.97 38.17
N ALA A 152 16.92 7.66 39.46
CA ALA A 152 16.91 8.69 40.51
C ALA A 152 18.06 9.68 40.28
N PRO A 153 17.83 11.01 40.29
CA PRO A 153 18.90 12.00 40.15
C PRO A 153 19.78 12.04 41.39
N ASP A 154 21.04 12.33 41.22
CA ASP A 154 22.08 12.31 42.25
C ASP A 154 21.93 13.44 43.29
N SER A 155 21.08 14.40 43.07
CA SER A 155 20.82 15.51 43.95
C SER A 155 19.48 16.20 43.72
N LEU A 156 18.99 16.95 44.72
CA LEU A 156 17.79 17.79 44.59
C LEU A 156 17.94 18.84 43.49
N LEU A 157 19.15 19.40 43.29
CA LEU A 157 19.43 20.35 42.21
C LEU A 157 19.27 19.69 40.82
N ALA A 158 19.68 18.43 40.69
CA ALA A 158 19.48 17.68 39.46
C ALA A 158 18.00 17.36 39.18
N LEU A 159 17.22 17.06 40.24
CA LEU A 159 15.77 16.92 40.16
C LEU A 159 15.07 18.23 39.74
N GLU A 160 15.47 19.35 40.35
CA GLU A 160 14.95 20.69 40.03
C GLU A 160 15.27 21.06 38.57
N ARG A 161 16.47 20.73 38.10
CA ARG A 161 16.85 20.95 36.68
C ARG A 161 15.96 20.17 35.72
N ARG A 162 15.64 18.90 36.04
CA ARG A 162 14.71 18.10 35.24
C ARG A 162 13.31 18.71 35.25
N ALA A 163 12.83 19.17 36.40
CA ALA A 163 11.52 19.81 36.56
C ALA A 163 11.43 21.13 35.76
N ARG A 164 12.53 21.89 35.71
CA ARG A 164 12.60 23.13 34.93
C ARG A 164 12.57 22.87 33.43
N LEU A 165 13.22 21.83 32.96
CA LEU A 165 13.15 21.41 31.55
C LEU A 165 11.74 20.97 31.17
N ASP A 166 11.07 20.24 32.05
CA ASP A 166 9.68 19.84 31.82
C ASP A 166 8.71 21.03 31.83
N LYS A 167 8.96 22.04 32.67
CA LYS A 167 8.20 23.31 32.65
C LYS A 167 8.35 24.02 31.32
N GLU A 168 9.58 24.19 30.84
CA GLU A 168 9.85 24.78 29.49
C GLU A 168 9.18 23.99 28.39
N SER A 169 9.24 22.66 28.44
CA SER A 169 8.58 21.77 27.48
C SER A 169 7.05 21.90 27.54
N ALA A 170 6.48 22.08 28.74
CA ALA A 170 5.05 22.30 28.92
C ALA A 170 4.59 23.64 28.32
N GLU A 171 5.33 24.74 28.52
CA GLU A 171 5.03 26.03 27.90
C GLU A 171 5.12 25.97 26.37
N GLN A 172 6.16 25.29 25.84
CA GLN A 172 6.26 25.04 24.40
C GLN A 172 5.11 24.19 23.85
N LEU A 173 4.68 23.15 24.58
CA LEU A 173 3.52 22.34 24.22
C LEU A 173 2.25 23.17 24.17
N LEU A 174 2.00 24.02 25.19
CA LEU A 174 0.83 24.90 25.23
C LEU A 174 0.81 25.83 24.00
N HIS A 175 1.93 26.48 23.71
CA HIS A 175 2.04 27.34 22.52
C HIS A 175 1.83 26.55 21.22
N ALA A 176 2.43 25.35 21.10
CA ALA A 176 2.26 24.50 19.93
C ALA A 176 0.81 24.03 19.71
N GLN A 177 0.03 23.93 20.78
CA GLN A 177 -1.40 23.58 20.71
C GLN A 177 -2.34 24.80 20.60
N GLY A 178 -1.79 26.01 20.43
CA GLY A 178 -2.53 27.25 20.23
C GLY A 178 -2.93 27.99 21.52
N TYR A 179 -2.34 27.64 22.66
CA TYR A 179 -2.57 28.31 23.96
C TYR A 179 -1.42 29.29 24.24
N TYR A 180 -1.39 30.43 23.53
CA TYR A 180 -0.27 31.38 23.58
C TYR A 180 -0.19 32.22 24.85
N GLU A 181 -1.24 32.24 25.69
CA GLU A 181 -1.26 32.83 27.02
C GLU A 181 -1.03 31.76 28.13
N GLY A 182 -0.76 30.52 27.72
CA GLY A 182 -0.57 29.38 28.60
C GLY A 182 0.75 29.50 29.38
N THR A 183 0.72 29.12 30.63
CA THR A 183 1.88 29.08 31.53
C THR A 183 1.99 27.72 32.18
N ALA A 184 3.20 27.37 32.58
CA ALA A 184 3.43 26.18 33.41
C ALA A 184 4.25 26.54 34.66
N ASP A 185 4.06 25.80 35.72
CA ASP A 185 4.87 25.92 36.93
C ASP A 185 5.06 24.55 37.60
N PHE A 186 6.07 24.41 38.43
CA PHE A 186 6.33 23.17 39.12
C PHE A 186 6.58 23.40 40.61
N HIS A 187 6.23 22.44 41.45
CA HIS A 187 6.51 22.40 42.86
C HIS A 187 7.09 21.04 43.23
N ILE A 188 8.11 21.06 44.08
CA ILE A 188 8.75 19.85 44.62
C ILE A 188 8.49 19.80 46.11
N ASP A 189 7.75 18.77 46.56
CA ASP A 189 7.47 18.50 47.97
C ASP A 189 8.37 17.35 48.45
N MET A 190 9.13 17.62 49.51
CA MET A 190 10.09 16.69 50.11
C MET A 190 9.55 16.04 51.40
N GLY A 191 8.26 16.24 51.76
CA GLY A 191 7.66 15.75 53.02
C GLY A 191 7.46 14.24 53.15
N GLY A 192 7.79 13.46 52.08
CA GLY A 192 7.58 12.01 52.01
C GLY A 192 8.87 11.19 51.87
N LYS A 193 8.74 9.85 51.75
CA LYS A 193 9.85 8.95 51.45
C LYS A 193 10.45 9.17 50.04
N LYS A 194 9.69 9.80 49.16
CA LYS A 194 10.07 10.20 47.81
C LYS A 194 9.67 11.63 47.59
N ALA A 195 10.47 12.39 46.87
CA ALA A 195 10.11 13.72 46.42
C ALA A 195 8.88 13.65 45.51
N GLN A 196 7.89 14.51 45.72
CA GLN A 196 6.71 14.65 44.85
C GLN A 196 6.90 15.87 43.98
N VAL A 197 7.06 15.65 42.64
CA VAL A 197 7.12 16.73 41.68
C VAL A 197 5.73 16.93 41.07
N VAL A 198 5.13 18.10 41.29
CA VAL A 198 3.84 18.49 40.72
C VAL A 198 4.09 19.50 39.62
N LEU A 199 3.83 19.14 38.36
CA LEU A 199 3.87 20.05 37.24
C LEU A 199 2.44 20.51 36.91
N ARG A 200 2.19 21.82 37.00
CA ARG A 200 0.88 22.44 36.77
C ARG A 200 0.90 23.26 35.50
N LEU A 201 -0.02 22.94 34.59
CA LEU A 201 -0.23 23.64 33.34
C LEU A 201 -1.52 24.45 33.42
N VAL A 202 -1.45 25.75 33.06
CA VAL A 202 -2.57 26.68 32.99
C VAL A 202 -2.71 27.14 31.55
N PRO A 203 -3.54 26.49 30.72
CA PRO A 203 -3.58 26.74 29.27
C PRO A 203 -4.08 28.13 28.88
N GLY A 204 -5.00 28.72 29.66
CA GLY A 204 -5.69 29.92 29.20
C GLY A 204 -6.65 29.68 28.03
N PRO A 205 -7.04 30.71 27.27
CA PRO A 205 -7.91 30.55 26.09
C PRO A 205 -7.14 30.06 24.85
N ARG A 206 -7.78 29.21 24.07
CA ARG A 206 -7.21 28.73 22.81
C ARG A 206 -7.40 29.76 21.68
N TYR A 207 -6.33 30.08 20.99
CA TYR A 207 -6.37 30.96 19.82
C TYR A 207 -6.88 30.21 18.59
N VAL A 208 -7.50 30.95 17.69
CA VAL A 208 -7.99 30.44 16.39
C VAL A 208 -7.29 31.17 15.25
N LEU A 209 -7.35 30.58 14.07
CA LEU A 209 -6.84 31.26 12.89
C LEU A 209 -7.68 32.49 12.57
N GLY A 210 -7.06 33.65 12.47
CA GLY A 210 -7.66 34.85 11.89
C GLY A 210 -7.54 34.81 10.38
N ARG A 211 -6.35 35.08 9.86
CA ARG A 211 -6.04 35.13 8.44
C ARG A 211 -4.75 34.40 8.13
N ALA A 212 -4.74 33.65 7.01
CA ALA A 212 -3.51 33.09 6.44
C ALA A 212 -3.31 33.63 5.01
N VAL A 213 -2.16 34.24 4.74
CA VAL A 213 -1.83 34.83 3.45
C VAL A 213 -0.52 34.27 2.93
N VAL A 214 -0.47 33.92 1.65
CA VAL A 214 0.76 33.55 0.96
C VAL A 214 1.19 34.68 0.06
N ARG A 215 2.43 35.12 0.19
CA ARG A 215 3.06 36.10 -0.69
C ARG A 215 4.26 35.48 -1.39
N TYR A 216 4.52 35.95 -2.58
CA TYR A 216 5.73 35.61 -3.32
C TYR A 216 6.76 36.73 -3.19
N GLU A 217 8.01 36.33 -2.99
CA GLU A 217 9.14 37.24 -2.97
C GLU A 217 10.41 36.53 -3.52
N PRO A 218 10.83 36.82 -4.75
CA PRO A 218 10.20 37.70 -5.77
C PRO A 218 8.92 37.11 -6.35
N GLU A 219 8.15 37.92 -7.10
CA GLU A 219 7.02 37.39 -7.85
C GLU A 219 7.44 36.29 -8.85
N PRO A 220 6.66 35.21 -8.99
CA PRO A 220 7.03 34.11 -9.84
C PRO A 220 6.98 34.50 -11.31
N TYR A 221 8.08 34.29 -12.02
CA TYR A 221 8.10 34.39 -13.46
C TYR A 221 7.33 33.19 -14.07
N VAL A 222 6.30 33.48 -14.85
CA VAL A 222 5.49 32.45 -15.54
C VAL A 222 5.88 32.44 -17.03
N PRO A 223 6.61 31.43 -17.50
CA PRO A 223 7.09 31.35 -18.87
C PRO A 223 5.95 31.20 -19.87
N GLU A 224 6.15 31.70 -21.09
CA GLU A 224 5.20 31.50 -22.19
C GLU A 224 5.03 30.00 -22.52
N ALA A 225 6.08 29.18 -22.35
CA ALA A 225 6.01 27.73 -22.47
C ALA A 225 5.00 27.09 -21.51
N PHE A 226 4.74 27.70 -20.35
CA PHE A 226 3.71 27.26 -19.41
C PHE A 226 2.30 27.72 -19.86
N ARG A 227 2.19 28.65 -20.80
CA ARG A 227 0.93 29.18 -21.35
C ARG A 227 0.37 28.29 -22.48
N LYS A 228 1.22 27.64 -23.22
CA LYS A 228 0.80 26.66 -24.23
C LYS A 228 0.42 25.38 -23.47
N GLY A 229 -0.87 25.06 -23.51
CA GLY A 229 -1.38 23.84 -22.85
C GLY A 229 -0.53 22.66 -23.23
N THR A 230 0.10 22.04 -22.26
CA THR A 230 0.84 20.79 -22.43
C THR A 230 -0.16 19.76 -22.96
N ARG A 231 0.16 19.09 -24.05
CA ARG A 231 -0.63 17.98 -24.59
C ARG A 231 -0.61 16.78 -23.61
N LEU A 232 -1.24 16.97 -22.45
CA LEU A 232 -1.47 15.90 -21.45
C LEU A 232 -2.44 14.83 -21.96
N ALA A 233 -3.12 15.10 -23.08
CA ALA A 233 -4.19 14.28 -23.61
C ALA A 233 -3.77 12.91 -24.16
N GLN A 234 -2.50 12.63 -24.37
CA GLN A 234 -2.09 11.35 -24.97
C GLN A 234 -1.93 10.18 -23.98
N TYR A 235 -2.04 10.40 -22.64
CA TYR A 235 -1.74 9.35 -21.66
C TYR A 235 -2.82 9.08 -20.60
N SER A 236 -3.93 9.78 -20.62
CA SER A 236 -5.04 9.54 -19.69
C SER A 236 -6.24 8.91 -20.41
N GLY A 237 -6.27 7.57 -20.46
CA GLY A 237 -7.47 6.78 -20.73
C GLY A 237 -8.35 7.22 -21.90
N LEU A 238 -9.65 7.04 -21.77
CA LEU A 238 -10.69 7.42 -22.73
C LEU A 238 -10.70 8.92 -23.12
N GLN A 239 -10.19 9.80 -22.27
CA GLN A 239 -10.09 11.24 -22.58
C GLN A 239 -9.03 11.54 -23.66
N GLY A 240 -7.96 10.74 -23.74
CA GLY A 240 -6.97 10.82 -24.81
C GLY A 240 -7.52 10.42 -26.18
N LEU A 241 -8.52 9.54 -26.21
CA LEU A 241 -9.22 9.11 -27.43
C LEU A 241 -10.17 10.21 -27.97
N LEU A 242 -10.67 11.10 -27.10
CA LEU A 242 -11.67 12.13 -27.44
C LEU A 242 -11.06 13.50 -27.80
N GLY A 243 -9.73 13.62 -27.85
CA GLY A 243 -9.04 14.80 -28.38
C GLY A 243 -9.27 16.12 -27.63
N ARG A 244 -9.72 16.10 -26.37
CA ARG A 244 -9.89 17.30 -25.56
C ARG A 244 -8.55 17.75 -24.99
N GLU A 245 -8.02 18.84 -25.52
CA GLU A 245 -6.89 19.56 -24.93
C GLU A 245 -7.36 20.23 -23.62
N ALA A 246 -6.86 19.76 -22.49
CA ALA A 246 -7.02 20.48 -21.23
C ALA A 246 -6.08 21.70 -21.27
N ARG A 247 -6.64 22.90 -21.49
CA ARG A 247 -5.92 24.15 -21.34
C ARG A 247 -5.82 24.48 -19.85
N GLU A 248 -4.62 24.33 -19.29
CA GLU A 248 -4.36 24.82 -17.94
C GLU A 248 -4.11 26.34 -17.97
N PRO A 249 -4.79 27.13 -17.13
CA PRO A 249 -4.55 28.56 -17.06
C PRO A 249 -3.21 28.89 -16.40
N VAL A 250 -2.73 30.04 -16.71
CA VAL A 250 -1.38 30.53 -16.51
C VAL A 250 -1.34 31.63 -15.46
N SER A 251 -2.17 31.60 -14.48
CA SER A 251 -2.08 32.48 -13.33
C SER A 251 -1.11 31.95 -12.28
N PRO A 252 -0.39 32.85 -11.57
CA PRO A 252 0.34 32.41 -10.38
C PRO A 252 -0.60 31.65 -9.44
N PRO A 253 -0.16 30.58 -8.80
CA PRO A 253 -1.03 29.77 -7.96
C PRO A 253 -1.67 30.63 -6.86
N ARG A 254 -2.99 30.67 -6.78
CA ARG A 254 -3.73 31.29 -5.68
C ARG A 254 -3.98 30.26 -4.59
N PHE A 255 -3.55 30.54 -3.35
CA PHE A 255 -3.39 29.58 -2.28
C PHE A 255 -4.50 29.38 -1.24
N PRO A 256 -5.61 30.11 -1.15
CA PRO A 256 -6.51 29.98 -0.01
C PRO A 256 -6.98 28.52 0.25
N HIS A 257 -7.17 27.74 -0.82
CA HIS A 257 -7.70 26.39 -0.72
C HIS A 257 -6.64 25.31 -0.42
N HIS A 258 -5.38 25.56 -0.83
CA HIS A 258 -4.31 24.56 -0.67
C HIS A 258 -3.71 24.58 0.73
N LEU A 259 -3.98 25.63 1.51
CA LEU A 259 -3.49 25.70 2.90
C LEU A 259 -4.21 24.73 3.83
N ARG A 260 -5.47 24.33 3.53
CA ARG A 260 -6.35 23.55 4.41
C ARG A 260 -6.44 24.16 5.83
N LEU A 261 -6.33 25.48 5.93
CA LEU A 261 -6.48 26.25 7.15
C LEU A 261 -7.80 27.02 7.06
N GLU A 262 -8.66 26.83 8.04
CA GLU A 262 -9.98 27.48 8.08
C GLU A 262 -9.99 28.62 9.10
N PRO A 263 -10.26 29.86 8.67
CA PRO A 263 -10.43 30.97 9.62
C PRO A 263 -11.50 30.65 10.68
N GLY A 264 -11.24 31.04 11.92
CA GLY A 264 -12.13 30.78 13.05
C GLY A 264 -11.97 29.40 13.71
N LYS A 265 -11.21 28.47 13.12
CA LYS A 265 -10.89 27.19 13.77
C LYS A 265 -9.59 27.27 14.57
N PRO A 266 -9.47 26.47 15.67
CA PRO A 266 -8.20 26.31 16.36
C PRO A 266 -7.11 25.83 15.40
N VAL A 267 -5.89 26.34 15.57
CA VAL A 267 -4.74 25.99 14.76
C VAL A 267 -3.57 25.61 15.66
N THR A 268 -2.89 24.50 15.32
CA THR A 268 -1.68 24.05 16.02
C THR A 268 -0.43 24.46 15.23
N ALA A 269 0.73 24.39 15.89
CA ALA A 269 2.00 24.58 15.20
C ALA A 269 2.21 23.52 14.10
N GLU A 270 1.75 22.29 14.31
CA GLU A 270 1.80 21.21 13.35
C GLU A 270 0.98 21.55 12.09
N ASP A 271 -0.28 22.04 12.26
CA ASP A 271 -1.12 22.48 11.14
C ASP A 271 -0.43 23.57 10.31
N MET A 272 0.24 24.50 10.98
CA MET A 272 0.97 25.58 10.31
C MET A 272 2.19 25.07 9.54
N LEU A 273 3.00 24.20 10.14
CA LEU A 273 4.16 23.58 9.48
C LEU A 273 3.72 22.76 8.26
N GLU A 274 2.65 22.00 8.41
CA GLU A 274 2.09 21.21 7.32
C GLU A 274 1.54 22.07 6.19
N ALA A 275 0.87 23.20 6.51
CA ALA A 275 0.40 24.17 5.53
C ALA A 275 1.58 24.78 4.74
N VAL A 276 2.63 25.21 5.44
CA VAL A 276 3.85 25.76 4.82
C VAL A 276 4.49 24.75 3.87
N ASP A 277 4.67 23.50 4.32
CA ASP A 277 5.26 22.45 3.47
C ASP A 277 4.35 22.10 2.28
N ARG A 278 3.04 22.15 2.45
CA ARG A 278 2.06 21.92 1.40
C ARG A 278 2.17 22.95 0.27
N VAL A 279 2.37 24.22 0.62
CA VAL A 279 2.64 25.29 -0.37
C VAL A 279 3.92 25.00 -1.15
N GLY A 280 5.01 24.66 -0.48
CA GLY A 280 6.27 24.32 -1.12
C GLY A 280 6.13 23.11 -2.05
N ARG A 281 5.48 22.04 -1.59
CA ARG A 281 5.18 20.84 -2.42
C ARG A 281 4.35 21.22 -3.65
N TYR A 282 3.35 22.06 -3.49
CA TYR A 282 2.51 22.50 -4.60
C TYR A 282 3.33 23.20 -5.69
N LEU A 283 4.14 24.18 -5.33
CA LEU A 283 4.99 24.91 -6.30
C LEU A 283 6.00 24.00 -7.00
N ARG A 284 6.61 23.06 -6.27
CA ARG A 284 7.51 22.05 -6.87
C ARG A 284 6.79 21.14 -7.88
N ARG A 285 5.46 21.02 -7.80
CA ARG A 285 4.66 20.31 -8.81
C ARG A 285 4.26 21.21 -10.00
N GLN A 286 4.33 22.52 -9.83
CA GLN A 286 3.87 23.53 -10.82
C GLN A 286 5.00 24.18 -11.63
N GLY A 287 6.17 23.57 -11.64
CA GLY A 287 7.29 24.07 -12.49
C GLY A 287 8.41 24.75 -11.73
N TYR A 288 8.38 24.84 -10.39
CA TYR A 288 9.36 25.54 -9.57
C TYR A 288 10.12 24.54 -8.67
N PRO A 289 11.16 23.89 -9.19
CA PRO A 289 11.83 22.75 -8.51
C PRO A 289 12.44 23.09 -7.16
N ILE A 290 12.94 24.31 -6.99
CA ILE A 290 13.64 24.78 -5.79
C ILE A 290 12.82 25.73 -4.94
N ALA A 291 11.48 25.78 -5.16
CA ALA A 291 10.60 26.58 -4.33
C ALA A 291 10.78 26.27 -2.85
N LYS A 292 10.99 27.30 -2.04
CA LYS A 292 11.20 27.21 -0.60
C LYS A 292 10.44 28.33 0.12
N THR A 293 10.16 28.11 1.39
CA THR A 293 9.67 29.17 2.27
C THR A 293 10.84 30.05 2.64
N ALA A 294 10.72 31.35 2.33
CA ALA A 294 11.69 32.38 2.67
C ALA A 294 11.52 32.86 4.10
N ALA A 295 10.27 33.07 4.52
CA ALA A 295 9.91 33.45 5.89
C ALA A 295 8.47 33.05 6.21
N THR A 296 8.20 32.87 7.49
CA THR A 296 6.84 32.79 8.02
C THR A 296 6.72 33.80 9.17
N ARG A 297 5.76 34.70 9.06
CA ARG A 297 5.48 35.72 10.09
C ARG A 297 4.17 35.41 10.75
N TYR A 298 4.18 35.35 12.08
CA TYR A 298 2.99 35.13 12.88
C TYR A 298 2.70 36.41 13.69
N THR A 299 1.45 36.85 13.68
CA THR A 299 0.97 37.98 14.47
C THR A 299 -0.19 37.54 15.33
N LEU A 300 -0.08 37.70 16.63
CA LEU A 300 -1.13 37.40 17.59
C LEU A 300 -1.94 38.68 17.86
N ASP A 301 -3.24 38.55 17.69
CA ASP A 301 -4.20 39.54 18.15
C ASP A 301 -4.78 39.05 19.48
N LYS A 302 -4.40 39.75 20.56
CA LYS A 302 -4.79 39.39 21.94
C LYS A 302 -6.25 39.73 22.25
N GLU A 303 -6.81 40.78 21.62
CA GLU A 303 -8.20 41.17 21.82
C GLU A 303 -9.15 40.15 21.17
N LEU A 304 -8.89 39.81 19.90
CA LEU A 304 -9.68 38.83 19.17
C LEU A 304 -9.26 37.37 19.41
N ARG A 305 -8.13 37.16 20.07
CA ARG A 305 -7.50 35.84 20.29
C ARG A 305 -7.34 35.07 19.01
N THR A 306 -6.76 35.74 18.01
CA THR A 306 -6.49 35.17 16.69
C THR A 306 -5.01 35.15 16.39
N LEU A 307 -4.61 34.10 15.64
CA LEU A 307 -3.31 33.99 15.00
C LEU A 307 -3.45 34.37 13.53
N ASN A 308 -2.73 35.41 13.09
CA ASN A 308 -2.58 35.73 11.68
C ASN A 308 -1.25 35.23 11.17
N ALA A 309 -1.23 34.59 10.00
CA ALA A 309 -0.04 34.01 9.39
C ALA A 309 0.23 34.61 8.02
N GLU A 310 1.47 35.06 7.80
CA GLU A 310 1.97 35.48 6.49
C GLU A 310 3.10 34.52 6.09
N ILE A 311 2.89 33.75 5.02
CA ILE A 311 3.87 32.79 4.48
C ILE A 311 4.53 33.42 3.26
N VAL A 312 5.81 33.76 3.34
CA VAL A 312 6.58 34.33 2.26
C VAL A 312 7.34 33.21 1.55
N ILE A 313 7.10 33.08 0.24
CA ILE A 313 7.65 32.03 -0.60
C ILE A 313 8.62 32.60 -1.62
N ASP A 314 9.83 32.04 -1.68
CA ASP A 314 10.74 32.18 -2.81
C ASP A 314 10.46 31.03 -3.80
N PRO A 315 9.82 31.31 -4.95
CA PRO A 315 9.52 30.29 -5.94
C PRO A 315 10.77 29.76 -6.65
N GLY A 316 11.83 30.57 -6.70
CA GLY A 316 12.99 30.31 -7.54
C GLY A 316 12.65 30.35 -9.05
N PRO A 317 13.62 30.08 -9.93
CA PRO A 317 13.37 30.04 -11.37
C PRO A 317 12.55 28.82 -11.78
N PRO A 318 11.70 28.95 -12.80
CA PRO A 318 10.92 27.85 -13.36
C PRO A 318 11.80 26.91 -14.20
N ALA A 319 11.40 25.64 -14.28
CA ALA A 319 12.09 24.60 -15.04
C ALA A 319 11.13 23.74 -15.88
N LEU A 320 11.67 23.17 -16.96
CA LEU A 320 11.05 22.06 -17.69
C LEU A 320 11.59 20.72 -17.17
N MET A 321 10.87 19.64 -17.47
CA MET A 321 11.37 18.28 -17.23
C MET A 321 12.54 18.01 -18.16
N GLY A 322 13.71 17.70 -17.62
CA GLY A 322 14.89 17.32 -18.40
C GLY A 322 14.97 15.80 -18.62
N GLU A 323 16.03 15.38 -19.29
CA GLU A 323 16.33 13.97 -19.52
C GLU A 323 16.80 13.27 -18.24
N VAL A 324 16.57 11.95 -18.20
CA VAL A 324 17.16 11.07 -17.18
C VAL A 324 18.52 10.59 -17.68
N ARG A 325 19.54 10.69 -16.83
CA ARG A 325 20.91 10.25 -17.11
C ARG A 325 21.32 9.20 -16.10
N LEU A 326 21.71 8.04 -16.54
CA LEU A 326 22.28 7.02 -15.68
C LEU A 326 23.73 7.39 -15.36
N VAL A 327 24.02 7.63 -14.07
CA VAL A 327 25.36 8.05 -13.60
C VAL A 327 26.10 6.97 -12.83
N SER A 328 25.49 5.79 -12.61
CA SER A 328 26.11 4.60 -12.01
C SER A 328 26.20 3.47 -13.03
N ALA A 329 27.09 2.50 -12.77
CA ALA A 329 27.12 1.27 -13.53
C ALA A 329 25.85 0.42 -13.24
N SER A 330 25.26 -0.21 -14.23
CA SER A 330 24.12 -1.13 -14.10
C SER A 330 24.09 -2.09 -15.31
N GLU A 331 23.67 -3.32 -15.06
CA GLU A 331 23.38 -4.29 -16.13
C GLU A 331 21.99 -4.04 -16.78
N VAL A 332 21.21 -3.12 -16.24
CA VAL A 332 19.92 -2.72 -16.81
C VAL A 332 20.15 -1.62 -17.84
N ALA A 333 19.65 -1.83 -19.07
CA ALA A 333 19.88 -0.90 -20.17
C ALA A 333 19.33 0.52 -19.86
N GLU A 334 20.17 1.54 -20.02
CA GLU A 334 19.78 2.95 -19.82
C GLU A 334 18.58 3.35 -20.67
N ALA A 335 18.52 2.89 -21.92
CA ALA A 335 17.39 3.15 -22.82
C ALA A 335 16.06 2.62 -22.27
N TYR A 336 16.07 1.52 -21.53
CA TYR A 336 14.89 1.00 -20.84
C TYR A 336 14.50 1.91 -19.68
N LEU A 337 15.46 2.32 -18.85
CA LEU A 337 15.22 3.23 -17.72
C LEU A 337 14.66 4.57 -18.20
N LYS A 338 15.23 5.17 -19.25
CA LYS A 338 14.70 6.40 -19.87
C LYS A 338 13.27 6.24 -20.38
N ARG A 339 12.92 5.10 -20.96
CA ARG A 339 11.55 4.81 -21.46
C ARG A 339 10.52 4.69 -20.34
N LEU A 340 10.93 4.32 -19.14
CA LEU A 340 10.06 4.28 -17.96
C LEU A 340 9.69 5.67 -17.45
N ALA A 341 10.49 6.70 -17.75
CA ALA A 341 10.15 8.10 -17.55
C ALA A 341 9.03 8.48 -18.53
N TYR A 342 7.86 8.82 -18.01
CA TYR A 342 6.66 9.07 -18.83
C TYR A 342 6.40 10.55 -19.08
N TRP A 343 7.45 11.34 -19.17
CA TRP A 343 7.42 12.72 -19.61
C TRP A 343 8.27 12.90 -20.86
N ARG A 344 8.04 13.99 -21.58
CA ARG A 344 8.90 14.41 -22.69
C ARG A 344 9.91 15.42 -22.16
N PRO A 345 11.21 15.13 -22.27
CA PRO A 345 12.22 16.14 -21.96
C PRO A 345 11.95 17.40 -22.78
N ASP A 346 12.24 18.58 -22.17
CA ASP A 346 12.21 19.90 -22.76
C ASP A 346 10.82 20.45 -23.20
N ASP A 347 9.75 19.65 -23.06
CA ASP A 347 8.39 20.01 -23.51
C ASP A 347 7.41 20.21 -22.34
N GLU A 348 7.66 19.56 -21.20
CA GLU A 348 6.73 19.56 -20.08
C GLU A 348 7.30 20.34 -18.90
N ARG A 349 6.44 21.07 -18.16
CA ARG A 349 6.82 21.73 -16.89
C ARG A 349 7.38 20.71 -15.90
N TRP A 350 8.36 21.12 -15.14
CA TRP A 350 8.84 20.36 -13.99
C TRP A 350 7.70 19.97 -13.05
N ASN A 351 7.71 18.72 -12.61
CA ASN A 351 6.73 18.21 -11.67
C ASN A 351 7.38 17.19 -10.73
N SER A 352 7.62 17.61 -9.49
CA SER A 352 8.27 16.77 -8.48
C SER A 352 7.51 15.47 -8.18
N ARG A 353 6.17 15.43 -8.32
CA ARG A 353 5.37 14.22 -8.16
C ARG A 353 5.66 13.20 -9.27
N ARG A 354 5.86 13.66 -10.52
CA ARG A 354 6.26 12.76 -11.62
C ARG A 354 7.63 12.14 -11.38
N VAL A 355 8.57 12.93 -10.86
CA VAL A 355 9.90 12.43 -10.47
C VAL A 355 9.77 11.40 -9.35
N GLY A 356 8.98 11.68 -8.31
CA GLY A 356 8.70 10.72 -7.24
C GLY A 356 8.08 9.43 -7.75
N ASN A 357 7.01 9.53 -8.54
CA ASN A 357 6.35 8.38 -9.14
C ASN A 357 7.27 7.55 -10.07
N TYR A 358 8.23 8.21 -10.73
CA TYR A 358 9.24 7.52 -11.52
C TYR A 358 10.19 6.72 -10.62
N GLY A 359 10.68 7.33 -9.52
CA GLY A 359 11.49 6.65 -8.52
C GLY A 359 10.76 5.45 -7.90
N ASP A 360 9.48 5.61 -7.54
CA ASP A 360 8.65 4.52 -7.00
C ASP A 360 8.47 3.39 -8.02
N ARG A 361 8.31 3.75 -9.29
CA ARG A 361 8.25 2.76 -10.37
C ARG A 361 9.55 1.96 -10.50
N LEU A 362 10.70 2.62 -10.46
CA LEU A 362 11.99 1.95 -10.52
C LEU A 362 12.19 1.02 -9.32
N ARG A 363 11.89 1.48 -8.11
CA ARG A 363 11.92 0.65 -6.89
C ARG A 363 10.98 -0.56 -6.99
N GLY A 364 9.80 -0.36 -7.56
CA GLY A 364 8.81 -1.43 -7.77
C GLY A 364 9.16 -2.46 -8.84
N LEU A 365 10.26 -2.30 -9.60
CA LEU A 365 10.71 -3.31 -10.55
C LEU A 365 11.37 -4.52 -9.88
N GLY A 366 11.87 -4.38 -8.66
CA GLY A 366 12.66 -5.42 -7.97
C GLY A 366 14.02 -5.70 -8.61
N LEU A 367 14.52 -4.78 -9.44
CA LEU A 367 15.81 -4.86 -10.12
C LEU A 367 16.95 -4.20 -9.34
N PHE A 368 16.63 -3.37 -8.34
CA PHE A 368 17.58 -2.51 -7.64
C PHE A 368 17.46 -2.62 -6.13
N ASN A 369 18.59 -2.68 -5.44
CA ASN A 369 18.68 -2.53 -3.98
C ASN A 369 18.45 -1.07 -3.58
N SER A 370 19.01 -0.14 -4.37
CA SER A 370 18.82 1.29 -4.14
C SER A 370 18.53 2.05 -5.44
N VAL A 371 17.70 3.09 -5.34
CA VAL A 371 17.37 4.00 -6.44
C VAL A 371 17.40 5.42 -5.91
N THR A 372 18.34 6.21 -6.39
CA THR A 372 18.50 7.62 -6.06
C THR A 372 18.30 8.48 -7.30
N LEU A 373 17.42 9.45 -7.21
CA LEU A 373 17.16 10.46 -8.25
C LEU A 373 17.58 11.83 -7.71
N LYS A 374 18.55 12.46 -8.36
CA LYS A 374 19.03 13.79 -8.00
C LYS A 374 18.84 14.76 -9.17
N PRO A 375 18.08 15.87 -9.00
CA PRO A 375 18.08 16.94 -9.98
C PRO A 375 19.48 17.55 -10.12
N ALA A 376 19.97 17.74 -11.35
CA ALA A 376 21.26 18.35 -11.64
C ALA A 376 21.20 19.89 -11.51
N LEU A 377 20.98 20.38 -10.28
CA LEU A 377 20.65 21.78 -9.98
C LEU A 377 21.77 22.75 -10.40
N ASP A 378 23.03 22.38 -10.25
CA ASP A 378 24.16 23.28 -10.55
C ASP A 378 24.36 23.49 -12.05
N GLU A 379 24.13 22.44 -12.84
CA GLU A 379 24.11 22.54 -14.30
C GLU A 379 22.93 23.38 -14.78
N TRP A 380 21.75 23.07 -14.26
CA TRP A 380 20.54 23.79 -14.60
C TRP A 380 20.58 25.28 -14.23
N ARG A 381 21.14 25.66 -13.06
CA ARG A 381 21.33 27.04 -12.64
C ARG A 381 22.19 27.85 -13.59
N ARG A 382 23.21 27.22 -14.20
CA ARG A 382 24.06 27.88 -15.21
C ARG A 382 23.30 28.14 -16.52
N GLN A 383 22.28 27.35 -16.82
CA GLN A 383 21.48 27.46 -18.05
C GLN A 383 20.22 28.29 -17.85
N SER A 384 19.71 28.37 -16.63
CA SER A 384 18.52 29.15 -16.24
C SER A 384 18.91 30.56 -15.83
N GLY A 385 17.98 31.51 -16.00
CA GLY A 385 18.19 32.91 -15.63
C GLY A 385 16.89 33.70 -15.70
N PRO A 386 16.89 35.00 -15.39
CA PRO A 386 15.72 35.85 -15.51
C PRO A 386 15.15 35.78 -16.93
N GLY A 387 13.89 35.35 -17.04
CA GLY A 387 13.19 35.21 -18.33
C GLY A 387 13.59 33.99 -19.17
N LYS A 388 14.53 33.15 -18.71
CA LYS A 388 14.99 31.95 -19.42
C LYS A 388 14.63 30.68 -18.67
N VAL A 389 13.85 29.83 -19.31
CA VAL A 389 13.48 28.51 -18.80
C VAL A 389 14.38 27.46 -19.41
N ALA A 390 14.97 26.62 -18.56
CA ALA A 390 15.83 25.53 -18.98
C ALA A 390 15.29 24.18 -18.48
N PRO A 391 15.54 23.07 -19.22
CA PRO A 391 15.25 21.73 -18.74
C PRO A 391 16.16 21.39 -17.56
N LEU A 392 15.58 20.76 -16.52
CA LEU A 392 16.30 20.29 -15.35
C LEU A 392 16.57 18.78 -15.49
N PRO A 393 17.81 18.37 -15.81
CA PRO A 393 18.17 16.96 -15.93
C PRO A 393 18.06 16.23 -14.59
N LEU A 394 17.83 14.93 -14.66
CA LEU A 394 17.75 14.05 -13.51
C LEU A 394 18.85 13.01 -13.57
N ASP A 395 19.78 13.07 -12.64
CA ASP A 395 20.82 12.07 -12.47
C ASP A 395 20.24 10.89 -11.69
N LEU A 396 20.23 9.72 -12.33
CA LEU A 396 19.78 8.45 -11.79
C LEU A 396 21.00 7.63 -11.38
N SER A 397 21.10 7.33 -10.10
CA SER A 397 22.04 6.35 -9.55
C SER A 397 21.27 5.14 -9.05
N VAL A 398 21.65 3.97 -9.50
CA VAL A 398 21.07 2.70 -9.08
C VAL A 398 22.15 1.74 -8.61
N GLU A 399 21.76 0.81 -7.76
CA GLU A 399 22.55 -0.34 -7.35
C GLU A 399 21.76 -1.59 -7.67
N ASP A 400 22.29 -2.43 -8.55
CA ASP A 400 21.58 -3.61 -9.03
C ASP A 400 21.38 -4.62 -7.89
N ALA A 401 20.16 -5.17 -7.80
CA ALA A 401 19.85 -6.31 -6.93
C ALA A 401 20.23 -7.62 -7.65
N PRO A 402 20.44 -8.72 -6.94
CA PRO A 402 20.59 -10.03 -7.58
C PRO A 402 19.40 -10.33 -8.49
N PHE A 403 19.65 -10.53 -9.79
CA PHE A 403 18.58 -10.77 -10.76
C PHE A 403 18.01 -12.19 -10.71
N ARG A 404 18.71 -13.12 -10.07
CA ARG A 404 18.31 -14.52 -9.98
C ARG A 404 17.78 -14.82 -8.59
N SER A 405 16.68 -15.56 -8.54
CA SER A 405 16.13 -16.10 -7.30
C SER A 405 15.72 -17.55 -7.50
N LEU A 406 15.81 -18.32 -6.43
CA LEU A 406 15.34 -19.70 -6.33
C LEU A 406 14.34 -19.76 -5.18
N ALA A 407 13.18 -20.35 -5.42
CA ALA A 407 12.19 -20.61 -4.40
C ALA A 407 11.77 -22.07 -4.45
N ALA A 408 11.32 -22.60 -3.33
CA ALA A 408 10.74 -23.93 -3.23
C ALA A 408 9.52 -23.87 -2.30
N GLU A 409 8.49 -24.61 -2.68
CA GLU A 409 7.29 -24.81 -1.88
C GLU A 409 7.06 -26.30 -1.69
N ALA A 410 6.63 -26.69 -0.51
CA ALA A 410 6.17 -28.06 -0.22
C ALA A 410 4.76 -28.00 0.35
N ARG A 411 3.90 -28.92 -0.12
CA ARG A 411 2.53 -29.03 0.36
C ARG A 411 2.16 -30.50 0.56
N TYR A 412 1.20 -30.70 1.43
CA TYR A 412 0.54 -31.99 1.62
C TYR A 412 -0.94 -31.79 1.85
N ASP A 413 -1.74 -32.45 1.06
CA ASP A 413 -3.19 -32.51 1.22
C ASP A 413 -3.60 -33.97 1.38
N THR A 414 -4.59 -34.27 2.22
CA THR A 414 -5.10 -35.65 2.41
C THR A 414 -5.70 -36.22 1.13
N ASP A 415 -6.07 -35.36 0.21
CA ASP A 415 -6.74 -35.64 -1.03
C ASP A 415 -5.76 -35.82 -2.21
N THR A 416 -4.86 -34.85 -2.41
CA THR A 416 -3.93 -34.82 -3.55
C THR A 416 -2.53 -35.35 -3.18
N GLY A 417 -2.29 -35.68 -1.92
CA GLY A 417 -1.01 -36.21 -1.44
C GLY A 417 0.09 -35.16 -1.34
N PHE A 418 1.33 -35.60 -1.51
CA PHE A 418 2.53 -34.76 -1.36
C PHE A 418 2.88 -34.04 -2.67
N GLY A 419 3.22 -32.76 -2.57
CA GLY A 419 3.69 -31.95 -3.69
C GLY A 419 4.89 -31.10 -3.34
N VAL A 420 5.82 -30.96 -4.28
CA VAL A 420 6.93 -30.01 -4.24
C VAL A 420 6.92 -29.18 -5.51
N GLU A 421 7.10 -27.89 -5.37
CA GLU A 421 7.29 -26.98 -6.51
C GLU A 421 8.61 -26.23 -6.37
N GLY A 422 9.42 -26.24 -7.43
CA GLY A 422 10.64 -25.45 -7.53
C GLY A 422 10.47 -24.31 -8.52
N GLU A 423 10.82 -23.11 -8.13
CA GLU A 423 10.80 -21.94 -9.02
C GLU A 423 12.20 -21.34 -9.16
N TRP A 424 12.61 -21.12 -10.39
CA TRP A 424 13.77 -20.30 -10.72
C TRP A 424 13.30 -19.07 -11.50
N GLU A 425 13.79 -17.91 -11.10
CA GLU A 425 13.46 -16.63 -11.73
C GLU A 425 14.71 -15.85 -12.12
N HIS A 426 14.69 -15.21 -13.29
CA HIS A 426 15.68 -14.23 -13.72
C HIS A 426 14.98 -12.93 -14.15
N ARG A 427 15.23 -11.82 -13.45
CA ARG A 427 14.49 -10.54 -13.56
C ARG A 427 15.05 -9.55 -14.58
N ASN A 428 16.10 -9.87 -15.29
CA ASN A 428 16.70 -8.98 -16.31
C ASN A 428 17.43 -9.80 -17.39
N ILE A 429 16.77 -10.81 -17.94
CA ILE A 429 17.44 -11.82 -18.79
C ILE A 429 17.96 -11.25 -20.12
N LEU A 430 17.36 -10.18 -20.65
CA LEU A 430 17.75 -9.50 -21.88
C LEU A 430 18.20 -8.05 -21.65
N GLY A 431 18.36 -7.62 -20.40
CA GLY A 431 18.86 -6.29 -20.06
C GLY A 431 17.80 -5.17 -19.97
N ASN A 432 16.53 -5.43 -20.27
CA ASN A 432 15.45 -4.43 -20.20
C ASN A 432 14.37 -4.78 -19.17
N GLY A 433 14.76 -5.45 -18.09
CA GLY A 433 13.85 -5.84 -17.01
C GLY A 433 12.90 -6.97 -17.42
N GLU A 434 13.25 -7.76 -18.42
CA GLU A 434 12.47 -8.95 -18.77
C GLU A 434 12.64 -10.03 -17.70
N THR A 435 11.52 -10.58 -17.25
CA THR A 435 11.50 -11.66 -16.27
C THR A 435 11.22 -12.98 -16.97
N LEU A 436 12.12 -13.94 -16.80
CA LEU A 436 11.88 -15.34 -17.13
C LEU A 436 11.75 -16.13 -15.83
N ARG A 437 10.64 -16.84 -15.70
CA ARG A 437 10.35 -17.70 -14.55
C ARG A 437 10.13 -19.12 -15.05
N LEU A 438 10.84 -20.08 -14.43
CA LEU A 438 10.69 -21.50 -14.67
C LEU A 438 10.16 -22.14 -13.38
N ASN A 439 9.00 -22.78 -13.47
CA ASN A 439 8.35 -23.48 -12.37
C ASN A 439 8.29 -24.98 -12.71
N LEU A 440 8.69 -25.81 -11.77
CA LEU A 440 8.73 -27.27 -11.86
C LEU A 440 7.80 -27.86 -10.79
N PRO A 441 6.50 -28.02 -11.09
CA PRO A 441 5.59 -28.74 -10.22
C PRO A 441 5.91 -30.24 -10.27
N VAL A 442 6.04 -30.86 -9.09
CA VAL A 442 6.19 -32.31 -8.93
C VAL A 442 5.24 -32.72 -7.80
N THR A 443 4.03 -33.06 -8.20
CA THR A 443 2.99 -33.54 -7.29
C THR A 443 2.49 -34.91 -7.76
N THR A 444 1.69 -35.59 -6.97
CA THR A 444 1.08 -36.87 -7.35
C THR A 444 0.21 -36.72 -8.60
N GLU A 445 -0.43 -35.57 -8.79
CA GLU A 445 -1.38 -35.34 -9.87
C GLU A 445 -0.80 -34.58 -11.05
N LYS A 446 0.28 -33.81 -10.85
CA LYS A 446 0.81 -32.88 -11.85
C LYS A 446 2.32 -32.83 -11.82
N GLN A 447 2.93 -33.09 -12.97
CA GLN A 447 4.39 -33.03 -13.16
C GLN A 447 4.71 -32.32 -14.47
N GLY A 448 5.80 -31.54 -14.51
CA GLY A 448 6.24 -30.93 -15.75
C GLY A 448 7.00 -29.62 -15.56
N LEU A 449 6.95 -28.79 -16.59
CA LEU A 449 7.63 -27.49 -16.63
C LEU A 449 6.67 -26.41 -17.10
N VAL A 450 6.67 -25.30 -16.39
CA VAL A 450 5.99 -24.06 -16.80
C VAL A 450 7.03 -22.95 -16.94
N ALA A 451 7.12 -22.35 -18.13
CA ALA A 451 8.00 -21.23 -18.43
C ALA A 451 7.16 -19.98 -18.66
N SER A 452 7.32 -18.96 -17.84
CA SER A 452 6.62 -17.66 -17.96
C SER A 452 7.62 -16.57 -18.28
N PHE A 453 7.30 -15.72 -19.26
CA PHE A 453 8.11 -14.59 -19.69
C PHE A 453 7.30 -13.32 -19.65
N GLU A 454 7.83 -12.29 -18.99
CA GLU A 454 7.26 -10.94 -18.96
C GLU A 454 8.26 -9.93 -19.52
N LYS A 455 7.84 -9.15 -20.52
CA LYS A 455 8.59 -8.00 -21.02
C LYS A 455 7.86 -6.72 -20.68
N PRO A 456 8.27 -6.01 -19.63
CA PRO A 456 7.67 -4.74 -19.21
C PRO A 456 7.99 -3.62 -20.20
N ALA A 457 7.17 -2.58 -20.22
CA ALA A 457 7.33 -1.41 -21.10
C ALA A 457 7.51 -1.78 -22.59
N PHE A 458 6.89 -2.86 -23.05
CA PHE A 458 6.92 -3.30 -24.43
C PHE A 458 6.26 -2.27 -25.35
N LEU A 459 6.99 -1.74 -26.32
CA LEU A 459 6.63 -0.65 -27.25
C LEU A 459 6.33 0.69 -26.53
N ARG A 460 5.65 0.70 -25.41
CA ARG A 460 5.23 1.90 -24.65
C ARG A 460 5.29 1.66 -23.14
N SER A 461 5.53 2.75 -22.38
CA SER A 461 5.37 2.72 -20.94
C SER A 461 3.94 2.32 -20.55
N GLY A 462 3.80 1.42 -19.55
CA GLY A 462 2.50 0.92 -19.08
C GLY A 462 1.87 -0.19 -19.95
N GLN A 463 2.63 -0.73 -20.91
CA GLN A 463 2.28 -1.90 -21.71
C GLN A 463 3.28 -3.02 -21.43
N SER A 464 2.84 -4.28 -21.32
CA SER A 464 3.72 -5.45 -21.20
C SER A 464 3.34 -6.52 -22.21
N LEU A 465 4.31 -7.30 -22.61
CA LEU A 465 4.11 -8.55 -23.32
C LEU A 465 4.36 -9.68 -22.33
N ASP A 466 3.35 -10.48 -22.08
CA ASP A 466 3.41 -11.62 -21.17
C ASP A 466 3.18 -12.89 -21.99
N ALA A 467 4.02 -13.90 -21.82
CA ALA A 467 3.88 -15.19 -22.49
C ALA A 467 4.13 -16.31 -21.48
N GLU A 468 3.47 -17.44 -21.68
CA GLU A 468 3.68 -18.65 -20.93
C GLU A 468 3.63 -19.86 -21.86
N ALA A 469 4.48 -20.84 -21.58
CA ALA A 469 4.47 -22.14 -22.21
C ALA A 469 4.60 -23.20 -21.13
N SER A 470 3.84 -24.28 -21.24
CA SER A 470 3.89 -25.39 -20.29
C SER A 470 3.90 -26.74 -21.00
N ALA A 471 4.66 -27.68 -20.42
CA ALA A 471 4.67 -29.08 -20.78
C ALA A 471 4.32 -29.89 -19.54
N LEU A 472 3.12 -30.46 -19.50
CA LEU A 472 2.57 -31.07 -18.29
C LEU A 472 2.09 -32.48 -18.54
N HIS A 473 2.34 -33.34 -17.58
CA HIS A 473 1.65 -34.61 -17.35
C HIS A 473 0.74 -34.43 -16.12
N GLU A 474 -0.54 -34.63 -16.32
CA GLU A 474 -1.57 -34.54 -15.29
C GLU A 474 -2.29 -35.88 -15.20
N ASN A 475 -2.43 -36.42 -13.98
CA ASN A 475 -3.13 -37.67 -13.71
C ASN A 475 -4.05 -37.46 -12.51
N THR A 476 -5.31 -37.29 -12.77
CA THR A 476 -6.38 -37.03 -11.78
C THR A 476 -7.46 -38.08 -11.89
N ASP A 477 -8.39 -38.13 -10.96
CA ASP A 477 -9.56 -39.02 -11.05
C ASP A 477 -10.46 -38.71 -12.28
N ALA A 478 -10.37 -37.49 -12.82
CA ALA A 478 -11.16 -37.06 -13.95
C ALA A 478 -10.52 -37.43 -15.31
N TYR A 479 -9.19 -37.37 -15.42
CA TYR A 479 -8.46 -37.64 -16.67
C TYR A 479 -6.95 -37.86 -16.44
N GLU A 480 -6.32 -38.53 -17.41
CA GLU A 480 -4.87 -38.49 -17.62
C GLU A 480 -4.55 -37.67 -18.86
N ARG A 481 -3.65 -36.69 -18.75
CA ARG A 481 -3.29 -35.79 -19.84
C ARG A 481 -1.78 -35.64 -19.98
N ARG A 482 -1.29 -35.65 -21.23
CA ARG A 482 0.08 -35.27 -21.57
C ARG A 482 0.01 -34.20 -22.66
N GLY A 483 0.31 -32.96 -22.32
CA GLY A 483 0.04 -31.86 -23.21
C GLY A 483 1.03 -30.71 -23.12
N LEU A 484 0.98 -29.90 -24.17
CA LEU A 484 1.67 -28.61 -24.29
C LEU A 484 0.59 -27.54 -24.33
N ALA A 485 0.75 -26.51 -23.52
CA ALA A 485 -0.10 -25.34 -23.59
C ALA A 485 0.75 -24.08 -23.64
N GLY A 486 0.20 -23.02 -24.23
CA GLY A 486 0.88 -21.75 -24.24
C GLY A 486 -0.06 -20.60 -24.56
N TYR A 487 0.31 -19.41 -24.10
CA TYR A 487 -0.39 -18.19 -24.45
C TYR A 487 0.56 -17.00 -24.49
N ALA A 488 0.15 -15.96 -25.21
CA ALA A 488 0.82 -14.67 -25.21
C ALA A 488 -0.22 -13.54 -25.12
N TYR A 489 0.05 -12.55 -24.29
CA TYR A 489 -0.81 -11.40 -24.07
C TYR A 489 -0.05 -10.09 -24.26
N LEU A 490 -0.69 -9.16 -24.94
CA LEU A 490 -0.34 -7.75 -24.89
C LEU A 490 -1.23 -7.07 -23.85
N ASN A 491 -0.66 -6.74 -22.70
CA ASN A 491 -1.36 -6.09 -21.61
C ASN A 491 -1.11 -4.59 -21.61
N ARG A 492 -2.14 -3.78 -21.31
CA ARG A 492 -2.06 -2.33 -21.18
C ARG A 492 -2.66 -1.88 -19.87
N ARG A 493 -1.90 -1.09 -19.11
CA ARG A 493 -2.40 -0.35 -17.94
C ARG A 493 -3.21 0.86 -18.41
N VAL A 494 -4.50 0.87 -18.12
CA VAL A 494 -5.40 1.98 -18.43
C VAL A 494 -5.25 3.09 -17.38
N ASN A 495 -5.24 2.71 -16.09
CA ASN A 495 -4.95 3.60 -14.97
C ASN A 495 -4.29 2.83 -13.81
N ARG A 496 -4.23 3.40 -12.61
CA ARG A 496 -3.58 2.75 -11.45
C ARG A 496 -4.22 1.41 -11.07
N PHE A 497 -5.52 1.23 -11.34
CA PHE A 497 -6.28 0.05 -10.94
C PHE A 497 -6.57 -0.92 -12.08
N TRP A 498 -6.76 -0.42 -13.31
CA TRP A 498 -7.26 -1.20 -14.43
C TRP A 498 -6.17 -1.59 -15.41
N ARG A 499 -6.20 -2.85 -15.81
CA ARG A 499 -5.38 -3.42 -16.87
C ARG A 499 -6.27 -4.18 -17.84
N VAL A 500 -6.06 -4.01 -19.13
CA VAL A 500 -6.72 -4.76 -20.20
C VAL A 500 -5.67 -5.54 -20.99
N GLY A 501 -6.02 -6.71 -21.48
CA GLY A 501 -5.13 -7.56 -22.24
C GLY A 501 -5.84 -8.18 -23.42
N VAL A 502 -5.13 -8.30 -24.52
CA VAL A 502 -5.51 -9.08 -25.69
C VAL A 502 -4.39 -10.06 -26.00
N GLY A 503 -4.75 -11.28 -26.33
CA GLY A 503 -3.78 -12.33 -26.56
C GLY A 503 -4.31 -13.46 -27.41
N VAL A 504 -3.51 -14.49 -27.53
CA VAL A 504 -3.83 -15.77 -28.14
C VAL A 504 -3.32 -16.87 -27.21
N GLY A 505 -4.03 -17.99 -27.16
CA GLY A 505 -3.59 -19.16 -26.42
C GLY A 505 -4.00 -20.45 -27.12
N GLY A 506 -3.26 -21.49 -26.87
CA GLY A 506 -3.54 -22.83 -27.37
C GLY A 506 -3.12 -23.90 -26.38
N ASP A 507 -3.72 -25.05 -26.51
CA ASP A 507 -3.48 -26.25 -25.70
C ASP A 507 -3.67 -27.48 -26.62
N GLY A 508 -2.81 -28.46 -26.50
CA GLY A 508 -2.89 -29.67 -27.29
C GLY A 508 -2.03 -30.79 -26.74
N GLY A 509 -2.43 -32.01 -27.06
CA GLY A 509 -1.75 -33.20 -26.54
C GLY A 509 -2.60 -34.44 -26.63
N GLN A 510 -2.39 -35.36 -25.72
CA GLN A 510 -3.15 -36.57 -25.58
C GLN A 510 -3.87 -36.59 -24.24
N ILE A 511 -5.10 -37.07 -24.21
CA ILE A 511 -5.94 -37.15 -23.03
C ILE A 511 -6.72 -38.47 -23.01
N ALA A 512 -6.76 -39.12 -21.86
CA ALA A 512 -7.65 -40.25 -21.55
C ALA A 512 -8.66 -39.80 -20.50
N GLU A 513 -9.94 -40.09 -20.73
CA GLU A 513 -11.03 -39.73 -19.81
C GLU A 513 -12.18 -40.77 -19.91
N ASP A 514 -12.95 -40.91 -18.86
CA ASP A 514 -14.17 -41.75 -18.81
C ASP A 514 -13.98 -43.19 -19.33
N GLY A 515 -12.83 -43.81 -18.98
CA GLY A 515 -12.49 -45.19 -19.40
C GLY A 515 -12.10 -45.33 -20.88
N HIS A 516 -12.00 -44.26 -21.64
CA HIS A 516 -11.44 -44.26 -23.00
C HIS A 516 -9.93 -44.16 -22.98
N GLY A 517 -9.27 -44.76 -23.98
CA GLY A 517 -7.81 -44.64 -24.15
C GLY A 517 -7.38 -43.23 -24.57
N MET A 518 -6.06 -43.00 -24.61
CA MET A 518 -5.47 -41.72 -25.04
C MET A 518 -5.95 -41.28 -26.39
N ARG A 519 -6.53 -40.09 -26.48
CA ARG A 519 -7.04 -39.44 -27.70
C ARG A 519 -6.34 -38.11 -27.90
N LEU A 520 -6.13 -37.74 -29.17
CA LEU A 520 -5.53 -36.47 -29.51
C LEU A 520 -6.55 -35.33 -29.36
N TYR A 521 -6.10 -34.23 -28.83
CA TYR A 521 -6.88 -32.99 -28.81
C TYR A 521 -5.99 -31.78 -29.14
N SER A 522 -6.61 -30.73 -29.63
CA SER A 522 -5.98 -29.41 -29.79
C SER A 522 -7.01 -28.31 -29.73
N VAL A 523 -6.67 -27.18 -29.11
CA VAL A 523 -7.54 -26.02 -28.96
C VAL A 523 -6.71 -24.75 -29.12
N ILE A 524 -7.23 -23.76 -29.85
CA ILE A 524 -6.62 -22.44 -30.00
C ILE A 524 -7.69 -21.36 -30.03
N GLY A 525 -7.37 -20.19 -29.53
CA GLY A 525 -8.27 -19.04 -29.60
C GLY A 525 -7.69 -17.73 -29.13
N PRO A 526 -8.30 -16.62 -29.56
CA PRO A 526 -8.00 -15.31 -28.98
C PRO A 526 -8.45 -15.27 -27.52
N ARG A 527 -7.79 -14.44 -26.74
CA ARG A 527 -8.05 -14.28 -25.29
C ARG A 527 -8.13 -12.80 -24.94
N PHE A 528 -9.20 -12.42 -24.26
CA PHE A 528 -9.44 -11.04 -23.82
C PHE A 528 -9.52 -11.00 -22.33
N THR A 529 -8.73 -10.13 -21.70
CA THR A 529 -8.71 -10.00 -20.23
C THR A 529 -8.97 -8.57 -19.79
N ILE A 530 -9.75 -8.45 -18.72
CA ILE A 530 -9.92 -7.20 -17.98
C ILE A 530 -9.58 -7.50 -16.52
N ARG A 531 -8.69 -6.72 -15.93
CA ARG A 531 -8.27 -6.89 -14.53
C ARG A 531 -8.36 -5.55 -13.81
N ARG A 532 -8.97 -5.58 -12.60
CA ARG A 532 -8.97 -4.47 -11.65
C ARG A 532 -8.26 -4.92 -10.38
N ASP A 533 -7.33 -4.13 -9.87
CA ASP A 533 -6.63 -4.42 -8.62
C ASP A 533 -6.47 -3.12 -7.82
N SER A 534 -7.15 -3.04 -6.69
CA SER A 534 -7.11 -1.91 -5.75
C SER A 534 -6.67 -2.35 -4.35
N ARG A 535 -6.10 -3.55 -4.21
CA ARG A 535 -5.61 -4.07 -2.93
C ARG A 535 -4.44 -3.22 -2.42
N ASP A 536 -4.41 -2.98 -1.12
CA ASP A 536 -3.31 -2.29 -0.42
C ASP A 536 -1.99 -3.07 -0.52
N ASN A 537 -2.07 -4.39 -0.43
CA ASN A 537 -0.95 -5.33 -0.59
C ASN A 537 -1.39 -6.50 -1.47
N LYS A 538 -0.54 -6.95 -2.39
CA LYS A 538 -0.87 -8.07 -3.29
C LYS A 538 -0.71 -9.43 -2.63
N VAL A 539 0.24 -9.56 -1.71
CA VAL A 539 0.59 -10.82 -1.02
C VAL A 539 -0.29 -11.04 0.21
N SER A 540 -0.42 -10.03 1.05
CA SER A 540 -1.25 -10.06 2.27
C SER A 540 -2.19 -8.87 2.30
N PRO A 541 -3.27 -8.87 1.50
CA PRO A 541 -4.22 -7.77 1.43
C PRO A 541 -5.06 -7.67 2.70
N ARG A 542 -5.23 -6.42 3.16
CA ARG A 542 -6.09 -6.04 4.28
C ARG A 542 -7.32 -5.27 3.82
N GLU A 543 -7.15 -4.48 2.76
CA GLU A 543 -8.23 -3.69 2.17
C GLU A 543 -8.15 -3.68 0.64
N GLY A 544 -9.30 -3.40 0.03
CA GLY A 544 -9.42 -3.25 -1.41
C GLY A 544 -10.02 -4.46 -2.11
N THR A 545 -9.99 -4.43 -3.43
CA THR A 545 -10.61 -5.47 -4.26
C THR A 545 -9.72 -5.87 -5.42
N PHE A 546 -9.84 -7.12 -5.83
CA PHE A 546 -9.30 -7.66 -7.07
C PHE A 546 -10.42 -8.21 -7.92
N GLY A 547 -10.41 -7.98 -9.22
CA GLY A 547 -11.36 -8.55 -10.16
C GLY A 547 -10.66 -8.90 -11.47
N LYS A 548 -11.02 -10.04 -12.04
CA LYS A 548 -10.51 -10.52 -13.34
C LYS A 548 -11.66 -11.10 -14.14
N VAL A 549 -11.73 -10.74 -15.42
CA VAL A 549 -12.61 -11.37 -16.40
C VAL A 549 -11.74 -11.83 -17.56
N LEU A 550 -11.93 -13.06 -18.00
CA LEU A 550 -11.33 -13.66 -19.18
C LEU A 550 -12.45 -14.13 -20.11
N VAL A 551 -12.35 -13.79 -21.38
CA VAL A 551 -13.24 -14.29 -22.41
C VAL A 551 -12.39 -14.83 -23.55
N SER A 552 -12.66 -16.04 -24.02
CA SER A 552 -11.89 -16.70 -25.08
C SER A 552 -12.83 -17.49 -26.01
N PRO A 553 -13.15 -16.98 -27.19
CA PRO A 553 -13.65 -17.83 -28.26
C PRO A 553 -12.54 -18.82 -28.64
N VAL A 554 -12.88 -20.10 -28.74
CA VAL A 554 -11.92 -21.16 -29.04
C VAL A 554 -12.44 -22.03 -30.19
N ALA A 555 -11.51 -22.51 -31.00
CA ALA A 555 -11.72 -23.57 -32.00
C ALA A 555 -10.79 -24.73 -31.67
N GLY A 556 -11.25 -25.94 -31.80
CA GLY A 556 -10.45 -27.10 -31.47
C GLY A 556 -10.88 -28.38 -32.20
N TYR A 557 -10.10 -29.41 -31.95
CA TYR A 557 -10.33 -30.77 -32.38
C TYR A 557 -10.27 -31.70 -31.17
N TYR A 558 -11.28 -32.52 -30.98
CA TYR A 558 -11.34 -33.63 -30.07
C TYR A 558 -12.33 -34.66 -30.59
N ASP A 559 -11.81 -35.71 -31.26
CA ASP A 559 -12.57 -36.64 -32.12
C ASP A 559 -13.28 -35.92 -33.30
N THR A 560 -13.84 -34.77 -33.11
CA THR A 560 -14.46 -33.89 -34.08
C THR A 560 -13.99 -32.46 -33.87
N THR A 561 -14.15 -31.62 -34.90
CA THR A 561 -13.93 -30.16 -34.76
C THR A 561 -15.06 -29.52 -33.98
N PHE A 562 -14.73 -28.56 -33.11
CA PHE A 562 -15.69 -27.79 -32.37
C PHE A 562 -15.31 -26.32 -32.26
N THR A 563 -16.29 -25.49 -31.94
CA THR A 563 -16.09 -24.10 -31.52
C THR A 563 -16.85 -23.87 -30.22
N ALA A 564 -16.26 -23.09 -29.34
CA ALA A 564 -16.88 -22.73 -28.07
C ALA A 564 -16.52 -21.31 -27.67
N LEU A 565 -17.36 -20.72 -26.83
CA LEU A 565 -17.05 -19.49 -26.10
C LEU A 565 -16.82 -19.84 -24.65
N THR A 566 -15.59 -19.64 -24.15
CA THR A 566 -15.29 -19.78 -22.72
C THR A 566 -15.22 -18.42 -22.05
N GLY A 567 -15.74 -18.33 -20.84
CA GLY A 567 -15.71 -17.13 -20.02
C GLY A 567 -15.46 -17.46 -18.56
N GLU A 568 -14.62 -16.69 -17.90
CA GLU A 568 -14.32 -16.79 -16.48
C GLU A 568 -14.33 -15.41 -15.84
N ALA A 569 -14.92 -15.32 -14.66
CA ALA A 569 -14.91 -14.12 -13.85
C ALA A 569 -14.55 -14.47 -12.41
N GLU A 570 -13.69 -13.67 -11.81
CA GLU A 570 -13.27 -13.80 -10.41
C GLU A 570 -13.28 -12.42 -9.76
N TRP A 571 -13.78 -12.37 -8.54
CA TRP A 571 -13.74 -11.18 -7.71
C TRP A 571 -13.31 -11.55 -6.29
N MET A 572 -12.42 -10.74 -5.70
CA MET A 572 -11.97 -10.85 -4.32
C MET A 572 -12.12 -9.51 -3.63
N GLY A 573 -12.57 -9.52 -2.38
CA GLY A 573 -12.71 -8.34 -1.54
C GLY A 573 -12.07 -8.55 -0.18
N TYR A 574 -11.46 -7.50 0.36
CA TYR A 574 -10.79 -7.49 1.65
C TYR A 574 -11.22 -6.27 2.44
N TYR A 575 -11.52 -6.47 3.71
CA TYR A 575 -11.97 -5.42 4.61
C TYR A 575 -11.38 -5.60 6.01
N ALA A 576 -10.63 -4.59 6.50
CA ALA A 576 -10.15 -4.51 7.86
C ALA A 576 -11.06 -3.57 8.66
N PRO A 577 -11.88 -4.08 9.61
CA PRO A 577 -12.79 -3.24 10.39
C PRO A 577 -12.06 -2.30 11.36
N PHE A 578 -10.82 -2.60 11.69
CA PHE A 578 -10.01 -1.82 12.62
C PHE A 578 -8.91 -1.06 11.87
N HIS A 579 -8.61 0.15 12.37
CA HIS A 579 -7.55 0.98 11.85
C HIS A 579 -6.60 1.39 12.97
N THR A 580 -5.33 1.54 12.64
CA THR A 580 -4.33 2.09 13.56
C THR A 580 -4.61 3.58 13.83
N PRO A 581 -4.06 4.18 14.91
CA PRO A 581 -4.21 5.63 15.18
C PRO A 581 -3.78 6.54 14.01
N ARG A 582 -2.95 6.04 13.10
CA ARG A 582 -2.51 6.74 11.88
C ARG A 582 -3.43 6.48 10.67
N GLY A 583 -4.61 5.89 10.87
CA GLY A 583 -5.60 5.63 9.81
C GLY A 583 -5.24 4.49 8.85
N LYS A 584 -4.22 3.68 9.15
CA LYS A 584 -3.87 2.51 8.32
C LYS A 584 -4.69 1.29 8.73
N PRO A 585 -5.08 0.40 7.78
CA PRO A 585 -5.79 -0.83 8.11
C PRO A 585 -4.98 -1.68 9.09
N ASP A 586 -5.66 -2.16 10.14
CA ASP A 586 -5.09 -3.04 11.16
C ASP A 586 -5.25 -4.50 10.69
N ASP A 587 -4.24 -5.33 10.93
CA ASP A 587 -4.25 -6.74 10.54
C ASP A 587 -4.77 -7.69 11.65
N ARG A 588 -5.26 -7.16 12.78
CA ARG A 588 -5.86 -7.97 13.86
C ARG A 588 -7.06 -8.77 13.38
N LEU A 589 -7.86 -8.18 12.50
CA LEU A 589 -8.97 -8.87 11.83
C LEU A 589 -9.08 -8.37 10.39
N VAL A 590 -9.09 -9.31 9.45
CA VAL A 590 -9.36 -9.04 8.04
C VAL A 590 -10.44 -10.00 7.56
N LEU A 591 -11.54 -9.46 7.06
CA LEU A 591 -12.56 -10.21 6.37
C LEU A 591 -12.20 -10.31 4.90
N ALA A 592 -12.14 -11.53 4.36
CA ALA A 592 -11.82 -11.80 2.97
C ALA A 592 -12.95 -12.59 2.32
N GLY A 593 -13.31 -12.22 1.10
CA GLY A 593 -14.30 -12.91 0.30
C GLY A 593 -13.84 -13.09 -1.14
N ARG A 594 -14.13 -14.25 -1.73
CA ARG A 594 -13.86 -14.57 -3.14
C ARG A 594 -15.15 -15.13 -3.76
N VAL A 595 -15.44 -14.67 -4.96
CA VAL A 595 -16.49 -15.24 -5.82
C VAL A 595 -15.87 -15.52 -7.18
N ALA A 596 -16.06 -16.72 -7.71
CA ALA A 596 -15.62 -17.08 -9.04
C ALA A 596 -16.72 -17.83 -9.78
N ALA A 597 -16.79 -17.62 -11.08
CA ALA A 597 -17.71 -18.32 -11.96
C ALA A 597 -17.08 -18.49 -13.34
N GLY A 598 -17.43 -19.58 -14.01
CA GLY A 598 -17.04 -19.81 -15.38
C GLY A 598 -18.17 -20.42 -16.19
N MET A 599 -18.09 -20.25 -17.49
CA MET A 599 -19.07 -20.77 -18.43
C MET A 599 -18.42 -21.18 -19.76
N MET A 600 -19.02 -22.18 -20.39
CA MET A 600 -18.64 -22.67 -21.68
C MET A 600 -19.90 -22.86 -22.55
N ALA A 601 -20.01 -22.12 -23.63
CA ALA A 601 -21.14 -22.10 -24.51
C ALA A 601 -20.78 -22.59 -25.92
N GLY A 602 -21.77 -23.09 -26.65
CA GLY A 602 -21.63 -23.48 -28.04
C GLY A 602 -21.17 -24.93 -28.28
N VAL A 603 -20.86 -25.70 -27.22
CA VAL A 603 -20.37 -27.07 -27.34
C VAL A 603 -21.00 -27.97 -26.27
N PRO A 604 -21.37 -29.23 -26.58
CA PRO A 604 -21.79 -30.19 -25.57
C PRO A 604 -20.60 -30.68 -24.75
N LEU A 605 -20.85 -31.14 -23.50
CA LEU A 605 -19.82 -31.51 -22.54
C LEU A 605 -18.83 -32.56 -23.10
N HIS A 606 -19.32 -33.59 -23.75
CA HIS A 606 -18.51 -34.69 -24.27
C HIS A 606 -17.64 -34.33 -25.49
N ALA A 607 -17.93 -33.24 -26.18
CA ALA A 607 -17.14 -32.77 -27.31
C ALA A 607 -15.98 -31.86 -26.90
N MET A 608 -15.81 -31.62 -25.59
CA MET A 608 -14.73 -30.83 -25.02
C MET A 608 -13.80 -31.74 -24.22
N PRO A 609 -12.45 -31.64 -24.42
CA PRO A 609 -11.50 -32.41 -23.60
C PRO A 609 -11.74 -32.15 -22.10
N ALA A 610 -11.63 -33.19 -21.26
CA ALA A 610 -11.85 -33.09 -19.82
C ALA A 610 -10.97 -32.01 -19.16
N SER A 611 -9.72 -31.86 -19.60
CA SER A 611 -8.79 -30.82 -19.11
C SER A 611 -9.27 -29.37 -19.32
N MET A 612 -10.25 -29.14 -20.16
CA MET A 612 -10.81 -27.81 -20.42
C MET A 612 -12.17 -27.58 -19.73
N ARG A 613 -12.74 -28.60 -19.13
CA ARG A 613 -13.98 -28.50 -18.36
C ARG A 613 -13.73 -27.88 -16.99
N TYR A 614 -14.80 -27.45 -16.35
CA TYR A 614 -14.72 -26.84 -15.01
C TYR A 614 -14.98 -27.89 -13.93
N TYR A 615 -14.21 -27.77 -12.84
CA TYR A 615 -14.27 -28.65 -11.68
C TYR A 615 -14.39 -27.85 -10.39
N ALA A 616 -14.96 -28.44 -9.35
CA ALA A 616 -15.01 -27.90 -8.00
C ALA A 616 -14.74 -29.02 -6.98
N GLY A 617 -14.31 -28.68 -5.77
CA GLY A 617 -13.79 -29.57 -4.73
C GLY A 617 -12.27 -29.46 -4.57
N GLY A 618 -11.76 -29.66 -3.36
CA GLY A 618 -10.35 -29.58 -3.01
C GLY A 618 -9.89 -28.21 -2.50
N ALA A 619 -8.62 -28.12 -2.12
CA ALA A 619 -7.99 -26.98 -1.46
C ALA A 619 -8.16 -25.62 -2.20
N GLY A 620 -8.16 -25.65 -3.52
CA GLY A 620 -8.23 -24.44 -4.37
C GLY A 620 -9.64 -23.91 -4.63
N SER A 621 -10.70 -24.63 -4.23
CA SER A 621 -12.08 -24.30 -4.54
C SER A 621 -13.01 -24.43 -3.33
N VAL A 622 -13.38 -25.64 -2.92
CA VAL A 622 -14.26 -25.95 -1.78
C VAL A 622 -13.55 -26.94 -0.86
N ARG A 623 -12.91 -26.43 0.19
CA ARG A 623 -12.23 -27.25 1.20
C ARG A 623 -13.24 -28.14 1.95
N GLY A 624 -12.83 -29.34 2.30
CA GLY A 624 -13.67 -30.36 2.93
C GLY A 624 -14.22 -31.41 1.94
N TYR A 625 -14.12 -31.13 0.64
CA TYR A 625 -14.46 -32.08 -0.43
C TYR A 625 -13.22 -32.54 -1.18
N SER A 626 -13.26 -33.76 -1.73
CA SER A 626 -12.17 -34.28 -2.54
C SER A 626 -11.94 -33.47 -3.81
N TYR A 627 -10.70 -33.49 -4.28
CA TYR A 627 -10.29 -32.75 -5.47
C TYR A 627 -11.16 -33.11 -6.68
N GLN A 628 -11.69 -32.11 -7.37
CA GLN A 628 -12.59 -32.25 -8.53
C GLN A 628 -13.91 -32.98 -8.28
N SER A 629 -14.27 -33.28 -7.05
CA SER A 629 -15.40 -34.17 -6.72
C SER A 629 -16.78 -33.55 -6.86
N LEU A 630 -16.89 -32.20 -6.82
CA LEU A 630 -18.16 -31.48 -6.84
C LEU A 630 -18.60 -31.14 -8.26
N GLY A 631 -19.41 -32.00 -8.86
CA GLY A 631 -19.89 -31.84 -10.21
C GLY A 631 -20.47 -33.11 -10.83
N PRO A 632 -20.73 -33.09 -12.14
CA PRO A 632 -21.19 -34.26 -12.87
C PRO A 632 -20.21 -35.43 -12.74
N ARG A 633 -20.75 -36.62 -12.53
CA ARG A 633 -19.99 -37.88 -12.45
C ARG A 633 -20.45 -38.87 -13.52
N ASN A 634 -19.58 -39.81 -13.88
CA ASN A 634 -19.89 -40.96 -14.73
C ASN A 634 -20.55 -42.08 -13.91
N HIS A 635 -20.87 -43.19 -14.56
CA HIS A 635 -21.51 -44.38 -13.90
C HIS A 635 -20.60 -45.08 -12.88
N LYS A 636 -19.30 -44.82 -12.93
CA LYS A 636 -18.30 -45.36 -11.98
C LYS A 636 -18.06 -44.46 -10.79
N GLY A 637 -18.61 -43.24 -10.81
CA GLY A 637 -18.39 -42.22 -9.80
C GLY A 637 -17.26 -41.24 -10.11
N ASP A 638 -16.52 -41.41 -11.22
CA ASP A 638 -15.40 -40.53 -11.59
C ASP A 638 -15.91 -39.15 -12.03
N PRO A 639 -15.20 -38.06 -11.73
CA PRO A 639 -15.59 -36.70 -12.10
C PRO A 639 -15.54 -36.48 -13.62
N LEU A 640 -16.62 -35.98 -14.21
CA LEU A 640 -16.72 -35.64 -15.63
C LEU A 640 -16.41 -34.14 -15.88
N GLY A 641 -16.41 -33.32 -14.85
CA GLY A 641 -16.38 -31.87 -14.98
C GLY A 641 -17.68 -31.27 -15.51
N GLY A 642 -17.75 -29.97 -15.54
CA GLY A 642 -18.94 -29.19 -15.95
C GLY A 642 -18.66 -28.22 -17.08
N ARG A 643 -19.72 -27.71 -17.73
CA ARG A 643 -19.65 -26.59 -18.67
C ARG A 643 -19.71 -25.23 -17.96
N SER A 644 -20.10 -25.22 -16.70
CA SER A 644 -20.04 -24.02 -15.88
C SER A 644 -19.69 -24.38 -14.43
N TYR A 645 -19.24 -23.40 -13.67
CA TYR A 645 -18.99 -23.53 -12.24
C TYR A 645 -19.24 -22.21 -11.52
N GLN A 646 -19.41 -22.31 -10.22
CA GLN A 646 -19.38 -21.16 -9.31
C GLN A 646 -18.73 -21.53 -8.00
N LEU A 647 -18.06 -20.58 -7.40
CA LEU A 647 -17.38 -20.69 -6.12
C LEU A 647 -17.64 -19.44 -5.28
N VAL A 648 -17.78 -19.65 -3.97
CA VAL A 648 -17.83 -18.60 -2.95
C VAL A 648 -16.93 -19.04 -1.81
N ASN A 649 -15.96 -18.23 -1.45
CA ASN A 649 -15.08 -18.48 -0.30
C ASN A 649 -15.14 -17.27 0.63
N LEU A 650 -15.35 -17.51 1.91
CA LEU A 650 -15.38 -16.50 2.96
C LEU A 650 -14.38 -16.87 4.05
N GLU A 651 -13.55 -15.92 4.46
CA GLU A 651 -12.55 -16.10 5.51
C GLU A 651 -12.57 -14.92 6.49
N ALA A 652 -12.40 -15.21 7.77
CA ALA A 652 -12.06 -14.20 8.77
C ALA A 652 -10.63 -14.48 9.25
N ARG A 653 -9.69 -13.65 8.86
CA ARG A 653 -8.28 -13.77 9.22
C ARG A 653 -8.04 -13.02 10.52
N ILE A 654 -7.82 -13.76 11.61
CA ILE A 654 -7.65 -13.23 12.98
C ILE A 654 -6.19 -13.40 13.38
N LYS A 655 -5.49 -12.32 13.64
CA LYS A 655 -4.12 -12.33 14.15
C LYS A 655 -4.16 -12.41 15.69
N ILE A 656 -3.70 -13.53 16.24
CA ILE A 656 -3.71 -13.78 17.70
C ILE A 656 -2.45 -13.20 18.33
N THR A 657 -1.29 -13.48 17.71
CA THR A 657 0.01 -12.91 18.08
C THR A 657 0.69 -12.35 16.83
N GLU A 658 1.90 -11.81 16.95
CA GLU A 658 2.66 -11.36 15.77
C GLU A 658 2.94 -12.49 14.80
N ASP A 659 3.13 -13.71 15.30
CA ASP A 659 3.51 -14.88 14.53
C ASP A 659 2.38 -15.87 14.28
N VAL A 660 1.25 -15.78 14.99
CA VAL A 660 0.16 -16.77 14.96
C VAL A 660 -1.15 -16.14 14.55
N GLY A 661 -1.79 -16.70 13.53
CA GLY A 661 -3.12 -16.34 13.07
C GLY A 661 -4.09 -17.52 13.02
N LEU A 662 -5.37 -17.23 13.20
CA LEU A 662 -6.48 -18.17 13.09
C LEU A 662 -7.40 -17.74 11.94
N VAL A 663 -7.87 -18.69 11.14
CA VAL A 663 -8.67 -18.40 9.94
C VAL A 663 -9.88 -19.35 9.88
N PRO A 664 -10.99 -19.05 10.56
CA PRO A 664 -12.25 -19.72 10.24
C PRO A 664 -12.69 -19.37 8.82
N PHE A 665 -13.23 -20.37 8.11
CA PHE A 665 -13.65 -20.22 6.73
C PHE A 665 -14.93 -20.98 6.41
N LEU A 666 -15.61 -20.52 5.35
CA LEU A 666 -16.77 -21.15 4.75
C LEU A 666 -16.61 -21.08 3.23
N ASP A 667 -16.57 -22.23 2.59
CA ASP A 667 -16.41 -22.38 1.15
C ASP A 667 -17.68 -23.01 0.57
N GLY A 668 -18.13 -22.52 -0.59
CA GLY A 668 -19.27 -23.07 -1.31
C GLY A 668 -18.99 -23.15 -2.80
N GLY A 669 -19.45 -24.20 -3.46
CA GLY A 669 -19.27 -24.31 -4.89
C GLY A 669 -19.85 -25.57 -5.52
N MET A 670 -19.91 -25.55 -6.85
CA MET A 670 -20.39 -26.66 -7.68
C MET A 670 -20.01 -26.43 -9.15
N ALA A 671 -19.74 -27.50 -9.88
CA ALA A 671 -19.66 -27.52 -11.34
C ALA A 671 -20.93 -28.14 -11.95
N TYR A 672 -21.41 -27.58 -13.07
CA TYR A 672 -22.71 -27.92 -13.65
C TYR A 672 -22.60 -28.42 -15.08
N ARG A 673 -23.52 -29.32 -15.48
CA ARG A 673 -23.68 -29.73 -16.89
C ARG A 673 -24.19 -28.60 -17.79
N GLU A 674 -24.92 -27.67 -17.21
CA GLU A 674 -25.50 -26.51 -17.87
C GLU A 674 -24.43 -25.51 -18.31
N GLN A 675 -24.74 -24.72 -19.34
CA GLN A 675 -23.80 -23.70 -19.87
C GLN A 675 -23.57 -22.56 -18.87
N TYR A 676 -24.53 -22.31 -17.99
CA TYR A 676 -24.51 -21.22 -17.00
C TYR A 676 -24.62 -21.78 -15.59
N PRO A 677 -23.95 -21.15 -14.61
CA PRO A 677 -24.15 -21.51 -13.21
C PRO A 677 -25.61 -21.33 -12.79
N THR A 678 -26.18 -22.34 -12.14
CA THR A 678 -27.61 -22.33 -11.79
C THR A 678 -27.88 -21.81 -10.39
N LEU A 679 -26.88 -21.59 -9.58
CA LEU A 679 -26.94 -21.22 -8.15
C LEU A 679 -27.68 -22.25 -7.27
N ARG A 680 -27.94 -23.43 -7.82
CA ARG A 680 -28.62 -24.55 -7.12
C ARG A 680 -27.60 -25.57 -6.66
N ASP A 681 -27.98 -26.36 -5.67
CA ASP A 681 -27.23 -27.54 -5.20
C ASP A 681 -25.77 -27.20 -4.82
N LEU A 682 -25.53 -26.01 -4.25
CA LEU A 682 -24.23 -25.63 -3.74
C LEU A 682 -23.83 -26.54 -2.58
N HIS A 683 -22.65 -27.11 -2.69
CA HIS A 683 -22.03 -27.86 -1.60
C HIS A 683 -21.16 -26.91 -0.78
N TRP A 684 -21.31 -27.00 0.54
CA TRP A 684 -20.64 -26.13 1.48
C TRP A 684 -19.68 -26.91 2.35
N GLY A 685 -18.46 -26.39 2.49
CA GLY A 685 -17.44 -26.88 3.43
C GLY A 685 -17.06 -25.78 4.41
N THR A 686 -16.79 -26.13 5.63
CA THR A 686 -16.33 -25.21 6.67
C THR A 686 -15.11 -25.75 7.37
N GLY A 687 -14.37 -24.88 8.02
CA GLY A 687 -13.19 -25.31 8.74
C GLY A 687 -12.46 -24.21 9.45
N LEU A 688 -11.30 -24.58 9.96
CA LEU A 688 -10.42 -23.71 10.71
C LEU A 688 -8.99 -23.83 10.21
N GLY A 689 -8.37 -22.72 9.91
CA GLY A 689 -6.97 -22.63 9.50
C GLY A 689 -6.10 -22.04 10.60
N LEU A 690 -4.93 -22.64 10.84
CA LEU A 690 -3.85 -22.07 11.64
C LEU A 690 -2.78 -21.52 10.69
N ARG A 691 -2.28 -20.34 11.00
CA ARG A 691 -1.19 -19.68 10.26
C ARG A 691 -0.06 -19.38 11.23
N TYR A 692 1.14 -19.81 10.87
CA TYR A 692 2.35 -19.45 11.60
C TYR A 692 3.28 -18.68 10.64
N TYR A 693 3.46 -17.39 10.91
CA TYR A 693 4.23 -16.49 10.06
C TYR A 693 5.71 -16.64 10.37
N THR A 694 6.48 -17.08 9.38
CA THR A 694 7.94 -17.23 9.50
C THR A 694 8.65 -16.27 8.54
N PRO A 695 9.93 -15.96 8.75
CA PRO A 695 10.71 -15.14 7.82
C PRO A 695 10.82 -15.71 6.40
N VAL A 696 10.66 -17.02 6.23
CA VAL A 696 10.72 -17.71 4.93
C VAL A 696 9.36 -17.94 4.29
N GLY A 697 8.26 -17.55 4.95
CA GLY A 697 6.90 -17.73 4.49
C GLY A 697 5.99 -18.34 5.57
N PRO A 698 4.66 -18.21 5.42
CA PRO A 698 3.72 -18.78 6.38
C PRO A 698 3.63 -20.30 6.28
N LEU A 699 3.65 -20.98 7.43
CA LEU A 699 3.17 -22.34 7.56
C LEU A 699 1.65 -22.29 7.71
N ARG A 700 0.93 -23.04 6.89
CA ARG A 700 -0.54 -23.12 6.87
C ARG A 700 -0.98 -24.53 7.20
N LEU A 701 -1.94 -24.64 8.10
CA LEU A 701 -2.62 -25.87 8.44
C LEU A 701 -4.13 -25.59 8.43
N ASP A 702 -4.87 -26.16 7.48
CA ASP A 702 -6.32 -26.06 7.43
C ASP A 702 -6.95 -27.43 7.70
N VAL A 703 -8.00 -27.43 8.50
CA VAL A 703 -8.86 -28.61 8.77
C VAL A 703 -10.26 -28.24 8.30
N ALA A 704 -10.83 -29.05 7.44
CA ALA A 704 -12.14 -28.78 6.84
C ALA A 704 -13.07 -29.99 6.89
N THR A 705 -14.36 -29.73 6.94
CA THR A 705 -15.42 -30.73 6.92
C THR A 705 -16.52 -30.32 5.93
N PRO A 706 -17.11 -31.24 5.16
CA PRO A 706 -18.27 -30.97 4.34
C PRO A 706 -19.51 -30.75 5.21
N LEU A 707 -20.33 -29.75 4.90
CA LEU A 707 -21.61 -29.49 5.59
C LEU A 707 -22.77 -30.28 4.97
N ASN A 708 -22.69 -30.58 3.69
CA ASN A 708 -23.67 -31.40 2.94
C ASN A 708 -22.92 -32.47 2.12
N PRO A 709 -22.34 -33.50 2.81
CA PRO A 709 -21.51 -34.50 2.17
C PRO A 709 -22.28 -35.31 1.13
N VAL A 710 -21.56 -35.76 0.10
CA VAL A 710 -22.01 -36.75 -0.87
C VAL A 710 -21.41 -38.11 -0.47
N ASP A 711 -22.05 -39.19 -0.89
CA ASP A 711 -21.54 -40.55 -0.62
C ASP A 711 -20.11 -40.70 -1.10
N GLY A 712 -19.24 -41.11 -0.17
CA GLY A 712 -17.78 -41.25 -0.39
C GLY A 712 -16.93 -40.06 0.04
N ASP A 713 -17.53 -38.94 0.45
CA ASP A 713 -16.75 -37.83 0.99
C ASP A 713 -16.16 -38.16 2.36
N PRO A 714 -14.88 -37.86 2.59
CA PRO A 714 -14.26 -38.03 3.90
C PRO A 714 -14.84 -37.02 4.91
N PRO A 715 -15.01 -37.40 6.18
CA PRO A 715 -15.57 -36.52 7.19
C PRO A 715 -14.67 -35.32 7.53
N LEU A 716 -13.37 -35.44 7.31
CA LEU A 716 -12.36 -34.40 7.55
C LEU A 716 -11.28 -34.42 6.47
N GLN A 717 -10.88 -33.24 6.04
CA GLN A 717 -9.76 -33.02 5.13
C GLN A 717 -8.71 -32.11 5.82
N PHE A 718 -7.44 -32.43 5.58
CA PHE A 718 -6.30 -31.67 6.11
C PHE A 718 -5.48 -31.12 4.94
N TYR A 719 -5.08 -29.85 5.06
CA TYR A 719 -4.26 -29.17 4.07
C TYR A 719 -3.09 -28.50 4.79
N ILE A 720 -1.87 -28.86 4.40
CA ILE A 720 -0.63 -28.33 5.00
C ILE A 720 0.20 -27.74 3.87
N SER A 721 0.64 -26.49 4.01
CA SER A 721 1.59 -25.90 3.07
C SER A 721 2.63 -25.05 3.78
N ILE A 722 3.84 -25.04 3.22
CA ILE A 722 4.98 -24.24 3.68
C ILE A 722 5.59 -23.58 2.44
N GLY A 723 5.70 -22.27 2.44
CA GLY A 723 6.33 -21.53 1.35
C GLY A 723 5.66 -20.18 1.10
N GLN A 724 6.20 -19.45 0.14
CA GLN A 724 5.61 -18.19 -0.35
C GLN A 724 4.61 -18.54 -1.45
N SER A 725 3.34 -18.55 -1.13
CA SER A 725 2.26 -18.71 -2.12
C SER A 725 1.66 -17.35 -2.49
#